data_e6d5679d6eb9bccc09e960129826ca8a
#
_entry.id   e6d5679d6eb9bccc09e960129826ca8a
#
_cell.length_a   1.000
_cell.length_b   1.000
_cell.length_c   1.000
_cell.angle_alpha   90.00
_cell.angle_beta   90.00
_cell.angle_gamma   90.00
#
_symmetry.space_group_name_H-M   'P 1'
#
loop_
_entity.id
_entity.type
_entity.pdbx_description
1 polymer ?
#
loop_
_entity_poly.entity_id
_entity_poly.type
_entity_poly.pdbx_seq_one_letter_code
_entity_poly.pdbx_strand_id
1 'polypeptide(L)'
;MLKKLLFLCLLILISVNVNYVLAETALIIPLKKPSLSDNEIKHKISKNILKPLKKPKKTESIKITEKKIVEVKNVKKDKKLSFKIPKKKPSINGLTKSRSVKISKYYSKKDFNIARKAISEMQKSRWSSSLKIAKKAKDKSIYNFIQWRHLSTPGNQASFYDYKVFIDRNSQYPRIDKLKFLAEHKLSTSQVSPKKIINWFNQKEPLSGYGKMILGESYVLSGDKLKGTNLIKEGWITAKLSKNELKFFRKKFKKHLNAEDYIKRADYLAWNGKYWDLKRLTRYLPKDYELLYTARQILISKGYGVDQAIKNVPQKFKNDSGLNYDLIKWRRNKGRVDSSAEILLKISNDKDYLVMPDKWWKEREIISRALIYKKKYETAYKISSNHGMTEGSNFAAAEWMSGWISLSFLNDPLTAKDHFQNFYNNVSYPISTSRGAYWLARSYEKLGEREQSNKWYQEASKYLTTYYGQLAFLKLNPNGKFELKKDMEVDNKYRYIFFNKELVKIVYLLDELKKDKYTKFILRHLANDNIVKGSEVLAAELATNIERYDFAIQVSKIASYQKRFHNRFNYPIISTPKTINGRKIPESAFILSIIRQESEFDLSANSHAGAKGLMQLMPYTAKLVSKQAKLPYVKSRLTTDPEYNINLGSHYIAGLILQYDGAYPFATAAYNAGPNRVKYWKKINKNPQTKQLNYVDWVELIKFRETRNYVQRVLENYNVYRYILEKKPIPMKDFFKDHPLF
;
A
#
# COMPACT_ATOMS: atom_id res chain seq x y z
N MET A 1 -23.93 -38.93 -14.47
CA MET A 1 -22.56 -38.42 -14.38
C MET A 1 -22.42 -36.95 -14.81
N LEU A 2 -23.05 -36.54 -15.92
CA LEU A 2 -22.92 -35.16 -16.46
C LEU A 2 -23.43 -34.04 -15.52
N LYS A 3 -24.52 -34.27 -14.77
CA LYS A 3 -25.07 -33.30 -13.81
C LYS A 3 -24.20 -33.05 -12.56
N LYS A 4 -23.38 -34.04 -12.13
CA LYS A 4 -22.43 -33.89 -11.03
C LYS A 4 -21.16 -33.13 -11.46
N LEU A 5 -20.78 -33.26 -12.73
CA LEU A 5 -19.64 -32.53 -13.29
C LEU A 5 -19.96 -31.04 -13.49
N LEU A 6 -21.19 -30.70 -13.91
CA LEU A 6 -21.63 -29.30 -14.03
C LEU A 6 -21.74 -28.61 -12.66
N PHE A 7 -22.13 -29.32 -11.61
CA PHE A 7 -22.22 -28.77 -10.26
C PHE A 7 -20.84 -28.52 -9.65
N LEU A 8 -19.86 -29.36 -9.96
CA LEU A 8 -18.46 -29.19 -9.53
C LEU A 8 -17.80 -28.00 -10.26
N CYS A 9 -18.05 -27.81 -11.55
CA CYS A 9 -17.58 -26.67 -12.32
C CYS A 9 -18.23 -25.34 -11.87
N LEU A 10 -19.48 -25.37 -11.41
CA LEU A 10 -20.17 -24.19 -10.89
C LEU A 10 -19.63 -23.79 -9.50
N LEU A 11 -19.25 -24.74 -8.64
CA LEU A 11 -18.61 -24.51 -7.34
C LEU A 11 -17.19 -23.95 -7.49
N ILE A 12 -16.45 -24.40 -8.50
CA ILE A 12 -15.10 -23.87 -8.80
C ILE A 12 -15.19 -22.43 -9.36
N LEU A 13 -16.21 -22.11 -10.15
CA LEU A 13 -16.45 -20.75 -10.63
C LEU A 13 -16.90 -19.77 -9.52
N ILE A 14 -17.60 -20.25 -8.49
CA ILE A 14 -18.02 -19.43 -7.35
C ILE A 14 -16.83 -19.18 -6.39
N SER A 15 -15.95 -20.15 -6.19
CA SER A 15 -14.76 -20.00 -5.35
C SER A 15 -13.72 -19.04 -5.94
N VAL A 16 -13.61 -18.96 -7.28
CA VAL A 16 -12.71 -18.02 -7.96
C VAL A 16 -13.18 -16.58 -7.84
N ASN A 17 -14.51 -16.32 -7.80
CA ASN A 17 -15.03 -14.95 -7.66
C ASN A 17 -14.98 -14.39 -6.22
N VAL A 18 -14.99 -15.20 -5.19
CA VAL A 18 -14.90 -14.75 -3.79
C VAL A 18 -13.48 -14.28 -3.44
N ASN A 19 -12.46 -14.88 -4.03
CA ASN A 19 -11.08 -14.46 -3.82
C ASN A 19 -10.71 -13.12 -4.49
N TYR A 20 -11.45 -12.68 -5.51
CA TYR A 20 -11.23 -11.38 -6.16
C TYR A 20 -11.64 -10.17 -5.29
N VAL A 21 -12.61 -10.32 -4.41
CA VAL A 21 -13.07 -9.22 -3.53
C VAL A 21 -12.12 -9.01 -2.33
N LEU A 22 -11.41 -10.04 -1.87
CA LEU A 22 -10.46 -9.94 -0.76
C LEU A 22 -9.05 -9.47 -1.18
N ALA A 23 -8.68 -9.60 -2.45
CA ALA A 23 -7.40 -9.11 -2.97
C ALA A 23 -7.32 -7.58 -3.11
N GLU A 24 -8.46 -6.88 -3.17
CA GLU A 24 -8.50 -5.41 -3.26
C GLU A 24 -8.11 -4.68 -1.96
N THR A 25 -8.05 -5.36 -0.82
CA THR A 25 -7.66 -4.75 0.46
C THR A 25 -6.18 -4.83 0.77
N ALA A 26 -5.40 -5.55 -0.04
CA ALA A 26 -3.94 -5.64 0.09
C ALA A 26 -3.19 -4.58 -0.76
N LEU A 27 -3.83 -3.44 -1.01
CA LEU A 27 -3.12 -2.27 -1.53
C LEU A 27 -2.13 -1.79 -0.48
N ILE A 28 -0.87 -1.81 -0.86
CA ILE A 28 0.29 -1.26 -0.17
C ILE A 28 -0.04 0.19 0.28
N ILE A 29 -0.66 0.31 1.44
CA ILE A 29 -0.57 1.55 2.21
C ILE A 29 0.87 1.56 2.71
N PRO A 30 1.67 2.59 2.43
CA PRO A 30 2.98 2.70 3.05
C PRO A 30 2.79 2.62 4.55
N LEU A 31 3.31 1.55 5.16
CA LEU A 31 3.28 1.39 6.61
C LEU A 31 4.03 2.58 7.22
N LYS A 32 3.40 3.24 8.18
CA LYS A 32 3.99 4.30 9.00
C LYS A 32 5.42 3.89 9.36
N LYS A 33 6.42 4.70 9.01
CA LYS A 33 7.79 4.53 9.54
C LYS A 33 7.66 4.43 11.05
N PRO A 34 8.21 3.39 11.69
CA PRO A 34 8.09 3.27 13.13
C PRO A 34 8.71 4.52 13.75
N SER A 35 7.92 5.28 14.51
CA SER A 35 8.42 6.28 15.41
C SER A 35 9.25 5.53 16.47
N LEU A 36 10.48 5.94 16.66
CA LEU A 36 11.26 5.51 17.81
C LEU A 36 10.44 5.84 19.05
N SER A 37 10.14 4.83 19.88
CA SER A 37 9.62 5.09 21.20
C SER A 37 10.73 5.79 22.01
N ASP A 38 10.38 6.87 22.68
CA ASP A 38 11.26 7.71 23.50
C ASP A 38 11.94 7.02 24.72
N ASN A 39 12.05 5.70 24.72
CA ASN A 39 12.54 4.91 25.85
C ASN A 39 14.00 4.46 25.76
N GLU A 40 14.79 4.93 24.80
CA GLU A 40 16.22 4.58 24.73
C GLU A 40 17.18 5.76 25.02
N ILE A 41 16.65 6.91 25.47
CA ILE A 41 17.50 8.02 25.92
C ILE A 41 17.03 8.51 27.31
N LYS A 42 17.18 7.66 28.30
CA LYS A 42 17.17 8.07 29.72
C LYS A 42 18.20 7.29 30.50
N HIS A 43 19.44 7.61 30.27
CA HIS A 43 20.47 7.53 31.31
C HIS A 43 21.53 8.60 31.07
N LYS A 44 21.60 9.48 32.07
CA LYS A 44 22.55 10.59 32.29
C LYS A 44 22.27 11.88 31.52
N ILE A 45 21.51 12.76 32.17
CA ILE A 45 21.98 14.15 32.42
C ILE A 45 21.25 14.63 33.69
N SER A 46 22.03 15.05 34.65
CA SER A 46 21.64 15.61 35.94
C SER A 46 20.91 16.95 35.79
N LYS A 47 20.05 17.20 36.79
CA LYS A 47 19.30 18.43 37.03
C LYS A 47 20.12 19.70 36.86
N ASN A 48 19.63 20.60 35.99
CA ASN A 48 19.72 22.04 36.24
C ASN A 48 18.49 22.69 35.57
N ILE A 49 17.65 23.23 36.44
CA ILE A 49 16.41 23.93 36.11
C ILE A 49 16.76 25.36 35.75
N LEU A 50 16.49 25.79 34.52
CA LEU A 50 16.44 27.19 34.13
C LEU A 50 14.99 27.59 33.80
N LYS A 51 14.48 28.53 34.58
CA LYS A 51 13.12 29.14 34.43
C LYS A 51 13.04 29.99 33.15
N PRO A 52 11.86 30.12 32.53
CA PRO A 52 11.69 30.94 31.33
C PRO A 52 11.73 32.42 31.68
N LEU A 53 12.46 33.21 30.88
CA LEU A 53 12.45 34.67 30.90
C LEU A 53 11.24 35.22 30.19
N LYS A 54 10.65 36.28 30.79
CA LYS A 54 9.47 37.03 30.33
C LYS A 54 9.74 37.80 29.01
N LYS A 55 8.72 37.88 28.13
CA LYS A 55 8.71 38.71 26.94
C LYS A 55 8.93 40.20 27.26
N PRO A 56 9.72 40.95 26.47
CA PRO A 56 9.79 42.41 26.60
C PRO A 56 8.58 43.08 25.88
N LYS A 57 8.10 44.16 26.50
CA LYS A 57 7.05 45.04 26.05
C LYS A 57 7.51 45.91 24.87
N LYS A 58 6.56 46.31 24.01
CA LYS A 58 6.69 47.28 22.96
C LYS A 58 7.22 48.61 23.53
N THR A 59 8.15 49.24 22.85
CA THR A 59 8.44 50.66 22.98
C THR A 59 8.64 51.33 21.61
N GLU A 60 8.26 52.53 21.58
CA GLU A 60 7.89 53.45 20.56
C GLU A 60 8.95 53.82 19.50
N SER A 61 8.43 54.32 18.40
CA SER A 61 9.06 54.98 17.26
C SER A 61 9.98 56.17 17.63
N ILE A 62 11.20 56.19 17.09
CA ILE A 62 12.02 57.40 17.01
C ILE A 62 12.27 57.71 15.52
N LYS A 63 11.81 58.85 15.10
CA LYS A 63 12.13 59.54 13.83
C LYS A 63 13.61 59.95 13.86
N ILE A 64 14.34 59.68 12.81
CA ILE A 64 15.62 60.33 12.53
C ILE A 64 15.58 60.93 11.12
N THR A 65 15.85 62.22 11.14
CA THR A 65 15.90 63.22 10.08
C THR A 65 17.05 62.99 9.09
N GLU A 66 16.81 63.41 7.87
CA GLU A 66 17.75 63.51 6.74
C GLU A 66 18.98 64.35 7.07
N LYS A 67 20.19 63.93 6.63
CA LYS A 67 21.31 64.84 6.35
C LYS A 67 22.18 64.31 5.19
N LYS A 68 22.05 65.14 4.12
CA LYS A 68 23.07 65.62 3.16
C LYS A 68 24.13 64.70 2.59
N ILE A 69 24.01 64.63 1.28
CA ILE A 69 24.90 64.32 0.18
C ILE A 69 26.28 65.00 0.32
N VAL A 70 27.35 64.21 0.13
CA VAL A 70 28.64 64.70 -0.33
C VAL A 70 29.06 63.92 -1.55
N GLU A 71 29.20 64.63 -2.66
CA GLU A 71 29.79 64.17 -3.94
C GLU A 71 31.26 63.79 -3.76
N VAL A 72 31.64 62.61 -4.30
CA VAL A 72 33.05 62.36 -4.67
C VAL A 72 33.04 61.86 -6.13
N LYS A 73 33.74 62.69 -6.95
CA LYS A 73 33.91 62.47 -8.38
C LYS A 73 34.89 61.33 -8.69
N ASN A 74 34.57 60.60 -9.77
CA ASN A 74 35.44 59.94 -10.72
C ASN A 74 36.39 58.84 -10.28
N VAL A 75 35.98 57.58 -10.56
CA VAL A 75 36.92 56.52 -10.98
C VAL A 75 36.32 55.81 -12.19
N LYS A 76 37.20 55.51 -13.13
CA LYS A 76 37.09 55.05 -14.51
C LYS A 76 36.04 53.97 -14.79
N LYS A 77 35.42 54.09 -15.96
CA LYS A 77 34.65 53.06 -16.68
C LYS A 77 35.41 51.76 -16.79
N ASP A 78 34.99 50.75 -16.11
CA ASP A 78 35.33 49.37 -16.40
C ASP A 78 34.14 48.67 -17.07
N LYS A 79 34.50 47.77 -17.99
CA LYS A 79 33.70 47.08 -19.00
C LYS A 79 32.37 46.56 -18.43
N LYS A 80 31.24 46.90 -19.07
CA LYS A 80 29.95 46.21 -18.95
C LYS A 80 30.15 44.74 -19.23
N LEU A 81 30.22 43.90 -18.21
CA LEU A 81 29.94 42.49 -18.27
C LEU A 81 28.44 42.34 -18.55
N SER A 82 28.09 42.13 -19.83
CA SER A 82 26.74 41.74 -20.23
C SER A 82 26.48 40.35 -19.69
N PHE A 83 25.78 40.24 -18.56
CA PHE A 83 25.17 39.02 -18.12
C PHE A 83 24.15 38.61 -19.19
N LYS A 84 24.47 37.61 -20.00
CA LYS A 84 23.52 36.90 -20.84
C LYS A 84 22.47 36.30 -19.91
N ILE A 85 21.26 36.84 -19.92
CA ILE A 85 20.09 36.23 -19.29
C ILE A 85 20.00 34.81 -19.87
N PRO A 86 20.04 33.73 -19.04
CA PRO A 86 19.93 32.38 -19.54
C PRO A 86 18.62 32.25 -20.32
N LYS A 87 18.66 31.82 -21.58
CA LYS A 87 17.46 31.45 -22.34
C LYS A 87 16.66 30.49 -21.45
N LYS A 88 15.31 30.70 -21.40
CA LYS A 88 14.38 29.83 -20.69
C LYS A 88 14.79 28.37 -20.92
N LYS A 89 15.19 27.65 -19.86
CA LYS A 89 15.42 26.22 -19.93
C LYS A 89 14.16 25.53 -20.45
N PRO A 90 14.24 24.50 -21.28
CA PRO A 90 13.07 23.76 -21.71
C PRO A 90 12.31 23.29 -20.47
N SER A 91 11.02 23.59 -20.42
CA SER A 91 10.14 23.11 -19.38
C SER A 91 10.17 21.58 -19.40
N ILE A 92 10.17 20.95 -18.22
CA ILE A 92 9.94 19.49 -18.11
C ILE A 92 8.49 19.28 -18.56
N ASN A 93 8.30 18.91 -19.81
CA ASN A 93 6.98 18.69 -20.39
C ASN A 93 6.27 17.59 -19.58
N GLY A 94 5.07 17.88 -19.12
CA GLY A 94 4.17 16.92 -18.50
C GLY A 94 4.09 16.91 -16.97
N LEU A 95 4.87 17.75 -16.24
CA LEU A 95 4.82 17.76 -14.77
C LEU A 95 4.51 19.12 -14.14
N THR A 96 4.27 20.16 -14.93
CA THR A 96 3.89 21.48 -14.43
C THR A 96 2.41 21.54 -14.08
N LYS A 97 2.05 22.05 -12.90
CA LYS A 97 0.63 22.35 -12.58
C LYS A 97 0.08 23.40 -13.54
N SER A 98 -0.57 22.99 -14.61
CA SER A 98 -1.28 23.89 -15.49
C SER A 98 -2.49 24.51 -14.76
N ARG A 99 -2.87 25.75 -15.09
CA ARG A 99 -4.08 26.40 -14.56
C ARG A 99 -5.33 25.72 -15.12
N SER A 100 -6.46 25.76 -14.37
CA SER A 100 -7.75 25.29 -14.89
C SER A 100 -8.11 26.07 -16.15
N VAL A 101 -8.66 25.36 -17.14
CA VAL A 101 -9.08 26.00 -18.40
C VAL A 101 -10.32 26.87 -18.20
N LYS A 102 -10.50 27.87 -19.05
CA LYS A 102 -11.70 28.76 -19.04
C LYS A 102 -12.85 28.13 -19.83
N ILE A 103 -12.55 27.36 -20.87
CA ILE A 103 -13.50 26.70 -21.77
C ILE A 103 -13.17 25.23 -21.85
N SER A 104 -14.17 24.36 -21.73
CA SER A 104 -14.02 22.91 -21.85
C SER A 104 -13.99 22.48 -23.31
N LYS A 105 -13.21 21.42 -23.60
CA LYS A 105 -13.24 20.72 -24.89
C LYS A 105 -14.37 19.68 -24.96
N TYR A 106 -14.94 19.29 -23.79
CA TYR A 106 -15.85 18.15 -23.66
C TYR A 106 -17.27 18.54 -23.23
N TYR A 107 -17.47 19.76 -22.72
CA TYR A 107 -18.74 20.25 -22.20
C TYR A 107 -19.08 21.62 -22.76
N SER A 108 -20.38 21.92 -22.89
CA SER A 108 -20.82 23.26 -23.20
C SER A 108 -20.33 24.28 -22.17
N LYS A 109 -20.13 25.54 -22.54
CA LYS A 109 -19.73 26.62 -21.62
C LYS A 109 -20.66 26.72 -20.40
N LYS A 110 -21.98 26.50 -20.59
CA LYS A 110 -22.98 26.51 -19.52
C LYS A 110 -22.77 25.34 -18.56
N ASP A 111 -22.69 24.12 -19.07
CA ASP A 111 -22.53 22.92 -18.25
C ASP A 111 -21.17 22.88 -17.53
N PHE A 112 -20.11 23.33 -18.20
CA PHE A 112 -18.79 23.44 -17.56
C PHE A 112 -18.78 24.41 -16.36
N ASN A 113 -19.48 25.56 -16.48
CA ASN A 113 -19.61 26.51 -15.37
C ASN A 113 -20.48 25.91 -14.23
N ILE A 114 -21.54 25.17 -14.55
CA ILE A 114 -22.34 24.43 -13.57
C ILE A 114 -21.47 23.40 -12.84
N ALA A 115 -20.71 22.59 -13.58
CA ALA A 115 -19.79 21.60 -13.01
C ALA A 115 -18.76 22.25 -12.06
N ARG A 116 -18.14 23.35 -12.48
CA ARG A 116 -17.19 24.11 -11.65
C ARG A 116 -17.81 24.55 -10.31
N LYS A 117 -19.02 25.12 -10.35
CA LYS A 117 -19.75 25.55 -9.16
C LYS A 117 -20.16 24.37 -8.28
N ALA A 118 -20.73 23.32 -8.88
CA ALA A 118 -21.17 22.11 -8.16
C ALA A 118 -20.00 21.40 -7.47
N ILE A 119 -18.87 21.22 -8.16
CA ILE A 119 -17.67 20.59 -7.59
C ILE A 119 -17.06 21.48 -6.48
N SER A 120 -17.12 22.80 -6.61
CA SER A 120 -16.69 23.72 -5.55
C SER A 120 -17.50 23.52 -4.26
N GLU A 121 -18.82 23.44 -4.36
CA GLU A 121 -19.70 23.21 -3.21
C GLU A 121 -19.52 21.79 -2.65
N MET A 122 -19.33 20.78 -3.50
CA MET A 122 -18.98 19.43 -3.08
C MET A 122 -17.70 19.41 -2.24
N GLN A 123 -16.68 20.18 -2.61
CA GLN A 123 -15.42 20.25 -1.87
C GLN A 123 -15.56 20.86 -0.47
N LYS A 124 -16.55 21.72 -0.30
CA LYS A 124 -16.94 22.32 0.99
C LYS A 124 -17.91 21.43 1.78
N SER A 125 -18.20 20.23 1.31
CA SER A 125 -19.19 19.28 1.88
C SER A 125 -20.62 19.83 1.91
N ARG A 126 -20.94 20.83 1.08
CA ARG A 126 -22.27 21.42 0.93
C ARG A 126 -23.10 20.62 -0.08
N TRP A 127 -23.44 19.38 0.29
CA TRP A 127 -24.02 18.40 -0.63
C TRP A 127 -25.35 18.82 -1.23
N SER A 128 -26.27 19.37 -0.42
CA SER A 128 -27.57 19.85 -0.89
C SER A 128 -27.43 20.92 -1.97
N SER A 129 -26.58 21.93 -1.74
CA SER A 129 -26.27 22.97 -2.71
C SER A 129 -25.62 22.40 -3.97
N SER A 130 -24.64 21.51 -3.80
CA SER A 130 -23.91 20.86 -4.91
C SER A 130 -24.86 20.09 -5.83
N LEU A 131 -25.74 19.26 -5.27
CA LEU A 131 -26.74 18.48 -6.03
C LEU A 131 -27.75 19.37 -6.74
N LYS A 132 -28.26 20.44 -6.05
CA LYS A 132 -29.20 21.41 -6.64
C LYS A 132 -28.57 22.13 -7.85
N ILE A 133 -27.29 22.51 -7.73
CA ILE A 133 -26.56 23.15 -8.84
C ILE A 133 -26.34 22.14 -9.98
N ALA A 134 -25.86 20.95 -9.69
CA ALA A 134 -25.54 19.92 -10.70
C ALA A 134 -26.80 19.48 -11.49
N LYS A 135 -27.98 19.47 -10.86
CA LYS A 135 -29.27 19.12 -11.50
C LYS A 135 -29.63 20.04 -12.65
N LYS A 136 -29.09 21.29 -12.67
CA LYS A 136 -29.34 22.29 -13.73
C LYS A 136 -28.54 22.03 -15.02
N ALA A 137 -27.57 21.12 -14.99
CA ALA A 137 -26.81 20.78 -16.19
C ALA A 137 -27.66 19.98 -17.19
N LYS A 138 -27.48 20.29 -18.49
CA LYS A 138 -28.09 19.53 -19.58
C LYS A 138 -27.44 18.14 -19.66
N ASP A 139 -26.12 18.07 -19.51
CA ASP A 139 -25.36 16.82 -19.45
C ASP A 139 -25.50 16.16 -18.06
N LYS A 140 -26.20 15.04 -18.03
CA LYS A 140 -26.50 14.32 -16.79
C LYS A 140 -25.26 13.74 -16.10
N SER A 141 -24.18 13.55 -16.81
CA SER A 141 -22.91 13.01 -16.22
C SER A 141 -22.43 13.86 -15.05
N ILE A 142 -22.65 15.18 -15.08
CA ILE A 142 -22.28 16.11 -13.99
C ILE A 142 -23.09 15.78 -12.72
N TYR A 143 -24.40 15.61 -12.86
CA TYR A 143 -25.25 15.26 -11.73
C TYR A 143 -24.94 13.87 -11.18
N ASN A 144 -24.80 12.87 -12.07
CA ASN A 144 -24.46 11.49 -11.69
C ASN A 144 -23.14 11.44 -10.93
N PHE A 145 -22.10 12.16 -11.37
CA PHE A 145 -20.82 12.24 -10.67
C PHE A 145 -20.98 12.84 -9.27
N ILE A 146 -21.67 13.95 -9.10
CA ILE A 146 -21.90 14.59 -7.79
C ILE A 146 -22.68 13.66 -6.86
N GLN A 147 -23.74 13.00 -7.39
CA GLN A 147 -24.55 12.04 -6.63
C GLN A 147 -23.72 10.82 -6.20
N TRP A 148 -22.93 10.25 -7.11
CA TRP A 148 -22.01 9.17 -6.77
C TRP A 148 -21.03 9.56 -5.65
N ARG A 149 -20.48 10.78 -5.70
CA ARG A 149 -19.58 11.30 -4.68
C ARG A 149 -20.29 11.49 -3.34
N HIS A 150 -21.51 12.02 -3.36
CA HIS A 150 -22.34 12.17 -2.15
C HIS A 150 -22.61 10.81 -1.49
N LEU A 151 -23.14 9.86 -2.25
CA LEU A 151 -23.46 8.53 -1.76
C LEU A 151 -22.21 7.74 -1.29
N SER A 152 -21.05 7.97 -1.90
CA SER A 152 -19.79 7.35 -1.49
C SER A 152 -19.20 7.93 -0.19
N THR A 153 -19.72 9.07 0.31
CA THR A 153 -19.20 9.75 1.49
C THR A 153 -19.83 9.14 2.75
N PRO A 154 -19.03 8.60 3.70
CA PRO A 154 -19.57 8.08 4.95
C PRO A 154 -20.33 9.15 5.75
N GLY A 155 -21.43 8.75 6.41
CA GLY A 155 -22.24 9.63 7.24
C GLY A 155 -23.09 10.65 6.47
N ASN A 156 -23.27 10.47 5.15
CA ASN A 156 -24.16 11.31 4.37
C ASN A 156 -25.63 11.14 4.80
N GLN A 157 -26.49 12.12 4.48
CA GLN A 157 -27.89 12.15 4.84
C GLN A 157 -28.83 11.49 3.81
N ALA A 158 -28.27 10.81 2.79
CA ALA A 158 -29.06 10.11 1.79
C ALA A 158 -29.87 8.96 2.41
N SER A 159 -31.10 8.78 1.92
CA SER A 159 -31.97 7.66 2.28
C SER A 159 -31.57 6.37 1.56
N PHE A 160 -32.13 5.24 1.98
CA PHE A 160 -32.02 3.97 1.25
C PHE A 160 -32.47 4.10 -0.20
N TYR A 161 -33.57 4.81 -0.45
CA TYR A 161 -34.11 4.98 -1.79
C TYR A 161 -33.19 5.78 -2.72
N ASP A 162 -32.46 6.78 -2.18
CA ASP A 162 -31.46 7.50 -2.97
C ASP A 162 -30.34 6.57 -3.47
N TYR A 163 -29.88 5.66 -2.63
CA TYR A 163 -28.92 4.63 -3.01
C TYR A 163 -29.50 3.68 -4.04
N LYS A 164 -30.72 3.15 -3.80
CA LYS A 164 -31.38 2.20 -4.68
C LYS A 164 -31.53 2.76 -6.10
N VAL A 165 -32.11 3.96 -6.20
CA VAL A 165 -32.32 4.63 -7.50
C VAL A 165 -31.01 4.88 -8.23
N PHE A 166 -29.96 5.29 -7.50
CA PHE A 166 -28.65 5.50 -8.13
C PHE A 166 -28.03 4.20 -8.63
N ILE A 167 -28.04 3.14 -7.82
CA ILE A 167 -27.46 1.85 -8.16
C ILE A 167 -28.17 1.24 -9.38
N ASP A 168 -29.50 1.31 -9.41
CA ASP A 168 -30.29 0.75 -10.51
C ASP A 168 -30.03 1.46 -11.84
N ARG A 169 -29.84 2.79 -11.81
CA ARG A 169 -29.65 3.61 -13.03
C ARG A 169 -28.20 3.76 -13.47
N ASN A 170 -27.25 3.54 -12.58
CA ASN A 170 -25.83 3.87 -12.78
C ASN A 170 -24.92 2.70 -12.37
N SER A 171 -25.29 1.46 -12.75
CA SER A 171 -24.50 0.25 -12.45
C SER A 171 -23.08 0.28 -13.02
N GLN A 172 -22.84 1.12 -14.03
CA GLN A 172 -21.56 1.35 -14.67
C GLN A 172 -20.60 2.26 -13.84
N TYR A 173 -21.05 2.77 -12.68
CA TYR A 173 -20.20 3.61 -11.84
C TYR A 173 -19.27 2.78 -10.94
N PRO A 174 -18.09 3.36 -10.54
CA PRO A 174 -17.13 2.63 -9.70
C PRO A 174 -17.68 2.31 -8.31
N ARG A 175 -17.28 1.14 -7.77
CA ARG A 175 -17.53 0.77 -6.38
C ARG A 175 -19.03 0.65 -6.03
N ILE A 176 -19.84 0.11 -6.92
CA ILE A 176 -21.26 -0.14 -6.69
C ILE A 176 -21.47 -1.01 -5.43
N ASP A 177 -20.66 -2.03 -5.17
CA ASP A 177 -20.76 -2.86 -3.97
C ASP A 177 -20.50 -2.06 -2.68
N LYS A 178 -19.63 -1.04 -2.75
CA LYS A 178 -19.48 -0.10 -1.62
C LYS A 178 -20.75 0.73 -1.40
N LEU A 179 -21.44 1.13 -2.46
CA LEU A 179 -22.72 1.83 -2.33
C LEU A 179 -23.80 0.91 -1.78
N LYS A 180 -23.87 -0.35 -2.22
CA LYS A 180 -24.76 -1.38 -1.63
C LYS A 180 -24.49 -1.56 -0.13
N PHE A 181 -23.22 -1.74 0.25
CA PHE A 181 -22.82 -1.82 1.66
C PHE A 181 -23.28 -0.60 2.48
N LEU A 182 -23.16 0.62 1.92
CA LEU A 182 -23.61 1.84 2.60
C LEU A 182 -25.13 1.94 2.64
N ALA A 183 -25.83 1.47 1.62
CA ALA A 183 -27.29 1.39 1.54
C ALA A 183 -27.85 0.45 2.63
N GLU A 184 -27.19 -0.69 2.90
CA GLU A 184 -27.58 -1.60 3.97
C GLU A 184 -27.66 -0.89 5.34
N HIS A 185 -26.73 0.04 5.61
CA HIS A 185 -26.73 0.83 6.85
C HIS A 185 -27.80 1.95 6.90
N LYS A 186 -28.58 2.10 5.82
CA LYS A 186 -29.76 2.99 5.75
C LYS A 186 -31.08 2.22 5.85
N LEU A 187 -31.02 0.89 5.89
CA LEU A 187 -32.20 0.05 6.02
C LEU A 187 -32.72 0.06 7.46
N SER A 188 -34.05 0.12 7.57
CA SER A 188 -34.78 -0.10 8.82
C SER A 188 -36.18 -0.62 8.48
N THR A 189 -36.67 -1.60 9.19
CA THR A 189 -38.01 -2.15 9.02
C THR A 189 -39.14 -1.17 9.38
N SER A 190 -38.80 -0.09 10.09
CA SER A 190 -39.74 1.03 10.36
C SER A 190 -39.86 2.00 9.17
N GLN A 191 -38.92 2.04 8.24
CA GLN A 191 -38.91 2.96 7.10
C GLN A 191 -39.12 2.26 5.76
N VAL A 192 -38.74 0.99 5.66
CA VAL A 192 -38.84 0.17 4.47
C VAL A 192 -39.55 -1.13 4.85
N SER A 193 -40.65 -1.47 4.17
CA SER A 193 -41.41 -2.68 4.49
C SER A 193 -40.56 -3.95 4.34
N PRO A 194 -40.79 -4.98 5.20
CA PRO A 194 -40.05 -6.24 5.17
C PRO A 194 -40.00 -6.87 3.77
N LYS A 195 -41.12 -6.92 3.06
CA LYS A 195 -41.19 -7.45 1.69
C LYS A 195 -40.27 -6.69 0.73
N LYS A 196 -40.17 -5.36 0.80
CA LYS A 196 -39.27 -4.56 -0.04
C LYS A 196 -37.80 -4.80 0.30
N ILE A 197 -37.47 -5.02 1.58
CA ILE A 197 -36.09 -5.35 2.02
C ILE A 197 -35.70 -6.72 1.47
N ILE A 198 -36.53 -7.74 1.64
CA ILE A 198 -36.29 -9.10 1.11
C ILE A 198 -36.09 -9.06 -0.40
N ASN A 199 -36.96 -8.36 -1.13
CA ASN A 199 -36.87 -8.23 -2.59
C ASN A 199 -35.61 -7.48 -3.04
N TRP A 200 -35.14 -6.48 -2.27
CA TRP A 200 -33.93 -5.75 -2.63
C TRP A 200 -32.68 -6.61 -2.53
N PHE A 201 -32.58 -7.48 -1.53
CA PHE A 201 -31.49 -8.44 -1.45
C PHE A 201 -31.58 -9.53 -2.51
N ASN A 202 -32.79 -9.87 -2.99
CA ASN A 202 -33.02 -10.83 -4.07
C ASN A 202 -32.17 -12.10 -3.91
N GLN A 203 -32.29 -12.76 -2.77
CA GLN A 203 -31.52 -13.95 -2.37
C GLN A 203 -29.99 -13.78 -2.28
N LYS A 204 -29.47 -12.58 -2.53
CA LYS A 204 -28.04 -12.30 -2.35
C LYS A 204 -27.71 -12.08 -0.88
N GLU A 205 -26.55 -12.58 -0.48
CA GLU A 205 -26.08 -12.38 0.88
C GLU A 205 -25.78 -10.90 1.14
N PRO A 206 -26.21 -10.33 2.29
CA PRO A 206 -25.87 -8.98 2.69
C PRO A 206 -24.36 -8.79 2.87
N LEU A 207 -23.85 -7.65 2.44
CA LEU A 207 -22.43 -7.29 2.52
C LEU A 207 -21.97 -6.90 3.94
N SER A 208 -22.92 -6.67 4.84
CA SER A 208 -22.65 -6.25 6.22
C SER A 208 -23.44 -7.07 7.25
N GLY A 209 -22.85 -7.22 8.46
CA GLY A 209 -23.58 -7.81 9.56
C GLY A 209 -24.82 -6.99 9.96
N TYR A 210 -24.80 -5.66 9.73
CA TYR A 210 -25.98 -4.81 9.91
C TYR A 210 -27.09 -5.22 8.91
N GLY A 211 -26.74 -5.35 7.63
CA GLY A 211 -27.68 -5.80 6.59
C GLY A 211 -28.25 -7.19 6.89
N LYS A 212 -27.43 -8.14 7.39
CA LYS A 212 -27.89 -9.47 7.82
C LYS A 212 -28.94 -9.37 8.93
N MET A 213 -28.70 -8.53 9.94
CA MET A 213 -29.68 -8.35 11.03
C MET A 213 -31.00 -7.77 10.54
N ILE A 214 -30.99 -6.77 9.65
CA ILE A 214 -32.21 -6.14 9.13
C ILE A 214 -32.95 -7.07 8.16
N LEU A 215 -32.23 -7.82 7.33
CA LEU A 215 -32.85 -8.85 6.48
C LEU A 215 -33.45 -9.98 7.33
N GLY A 216 -32.74 -10.42 8.37
CA GLY A 216 -33.24 -11.41 9.32
C GLY A 216 -34.50 -10.97 10.03
N GLU A 217 -34.54 -9.72 10.51
CA GLU A 217 -35.77 -9.12 11.07
C GLU A 217 -36.91 -9.12 10.06
N SER A 218 -36.60 -8.80 8.78
CA SER A 218 -37.63 -8.78 7.72
C SER A 218 -38.23 -10.17 7.48
N TYR A 219 -37.41 -11.24 7.53
CA TYR A 219 -37.91 -12.61 7.45
C TYR A 219 -38.77 -12.98 8.66
N VAL A 220 -38.33 -12.63 9.88
CA VAL A 220 -39.15 -12.87 11.11
C VAL A 220 -40.53 -12.22 11.00
N LEU A 221 -40.57 -10.94 10.56
CA LEU A 221 -41.81 -10.18 10.38
C LEU A 221 -42.68 -10.70 9.24
N SER A 222 -42.11 -11.40 8.28
CA SER A 222 -42.80 -12.03 7.15
C SER A 222 -43.19 -13.50 7.39
N GLY A 223 -42.99 -14.02 8.63
CA GLY A 223 -43.37 -15.37 9.04
C GLY A 223 -42.26 -16.42 9.05
N ASP A 224 -41.15 -16.22 8.35
CA ASP A 224 -40.01 -17.14 8.34
C ASP A 224 -39.07 -16.90 9.56
N LYS A 225 -39.52 -17.38 10.71
CA LYS A 225 -38.81 -17.16 11.99
C LYS A 225 -37.46 -17.86 12.07
N LEU A 226 -37.32 -19.06 11.45
CA LEU A 226 -36.09 -19.83 11.52
C LEU A 226 -34.96 -19.13 10.73
N LYS A 227 -35.21 -18.85 9.47
CA LYS A 227 -34.26 -18.15 8.56
C LYS A 227 -33.92 -16.77 9.13
N GLY A 228 -34.93 -16.05 9.60
CA GLY A 228 -34.74 -14.72 10.18
C GLY A 228 -33.87 -14.73 11.42
N THR A 229 -34.09 -15.68 12.35
CA THR A 229 -33.27 -15.80 13.57
C THR A 229 -31.83 -16.14 13.26
N ASN A 230 -31.56 -17.04 12.32
CA ASN A 230 -30.21 -17.39 11.91
C ASN A 230 -29.45 -16.18 11.35
N LEU A 231 -30.08 -15.42 10.46
CA LEU A 231 -29.48 -14.18 9.90
C LEU A 231 -29.25 -13.10 10.98
N ILE A 232 -30.15 -12.97 11.95
CA ILE A 232 -29.94 -12.05 13.09
C ILE A 232 -28.70 -12.46 13.88
N LYS A 233 -28.52 -13.74 14.20
CA LYS A 233 -27.34 -14.26 14.93
C LYS A 233 -26.05 -14.04 14.17
N GLU A 234 -25.99 -14.39 12.90
CA GLU A 234 -24.82 -14.16 12.04
C GLU A 234 -24.48 -12.66 11.95
N GLY A 235 -25.48 -11.84 11.72
CA GLY A 235 -25.33 -10.41 11.65
C GLY A 235 -24.86 -9.80 12.98
N TRP A 236 -25.41 -10.28 14.10
CA TRP A 236 -25.00 -9.88 15.44
C TRP A 236 -23.50 -10.10 15.69
N ILE A 237 -22.96 -11.25 15.29
CA ILE A 237 -21.55 -11.58 15.47
C ILE A 237 -20.66 -10.54 14.78
N THR A 238 -20.97 -10.17 13.55
CA THR A 238 -20.07 -9.42 12.66
C THR A 238 -20.37 -7.93 12.53
N ALA A 239 -21.57 -7.47 12.95
CA ALA A 239 -22.01 -6.09 12.78
C ALA A 239 -21.12 -5.09 13.52
N LYS A 240 -20.71 -4.04 12.80
CA LYS A 240 -20.06 -2.88 13.42
C LYS A 240 -21.14 -1.98 14.00
N LEU A 241 -21.25 -1.93 15.31
CA LEU A 241 -22.27 -1.19 16.04
C LEU A 241 -21.64 -0.09 16.91
N SER A 242 -22.20 1.11 16.84
CA SER A 242 -21.94 2.16 17.84
C SER A 242 -22.48 1.77 19.23
N LYS A 243 -22.11 2.53 20.26
CA LYS A 243 -22.61 2.30 21.63
C LYS A 243 -24.14 2.26 21.70
N ASN A 244 -24.79 3.19 20.99
CA ASN A 244 -26.26 3.30 21.01
C ASN A 244 -26.91 2.17 20.18
N GLU A 245 -26.36 1.82 19.03
CA GLU A 245 -26.84 0.70 18.22
C GLU A 245 -26.68 -0.64 18.95
N LEU A 246 -25.57 -0.85 19.66
CA LEU A 246 -25.37 -2.05 20.47
C LEU A 246 -26.47 -2.18 21.52
N LYS A 247 -26.78 -1.07 22.25
CA LYS A 247 -27.86 -1.06 23.26
C LYS A 247 -29.23 -1.33 22.62
N PHE A 248 -29.50 -0.69 21.48
CA PHE A 248 -30.74 -0.83 20.72
C PHE A 248 -30.96 -2.27 20.23
N PHE A 249 -30.00 -2.81 19.47
CA PHE A 249 -30.16 -4.14 18.88
C PHE A 249 -30.13 -5.25 19.92
N ARG A 250 -29.36 -5.12 21.01
CA ARG A 250 -29.40 -6.04 22.12
C ARG A 250 -30.81 -6.12 22.78
N LYS A 251 -31.49 -4.98 22.93
CA LYS A 251 -32.87 -4.95 23.45
C LYS A 251 -33.83 -5.54 22.41
N LYS A 252 -33.72 -5.11 21.16
CA LYS A 252 -34.62 -5.51 20.07
C LYS A 252 -34.59 -7.02 19.78
N PHE A 253 -33.37 -7.60 19.74
CA PHE A 253 -33.20 -9.02 19.43
C PHE A 253 -33.00 -9.93 20.63
N LYS A 254 -33.39 -9.49 21.83
CA LYS A 254 -33.25 -10.26 23.09
C LYS A 254 -33.82 -11.68 23.00
N LYS A 255 -34.97 -11.87 22.30
CA LYS A 255 -35.61 -13.17 22.12
C LYS A 255 -34.91 -14.12 21.13
N HIS A 256 -34.00 -13.58 20.30
CA HIS A 256 -33.29 -14.31 19.24
C HIS A 256 -31.84 -14.62 19.60
N LEU A 257 -31.27 -13.95 20.62
CA LEU A 257 -29.86 -14.05 20.99
C LEU A 257 -29.71 -14.76 22.34
N ASN A 258 -28.79 -15.73 22.39
CA ASN A 258 -28.40 -16.44 23.61
C ASN A 258 -26.97 -16.12 24.05
N ALA A 259 -26.48 -16.71 25.13
CA ALA A 259 -25.14 -16.49 25.67
C ALA A 259 -24.02 -16.82 24.65
N GLU A 260 -24.21 -17.88 23.89
CA GLU A 260 -23.24 -18.32 22.86
C GLU A 260 -23.05 -17.26 21.76
N ASP A 261 -24.14 -16.58 21.34
CA ASP A 261 -24.09 -15.52 20.33
C ASP A 261 -23.27 -14.31 20.82
N TYR A 262 -23.32 -14.02 22.12
CA TYR A 262 -22.47 -12.99 22.75
C TYR A 262 -21.01 -13.43 22.82
N ILE A 263 -20.73 -14.69 23.12
CA ILE A 263 -19.37 -15.26 23.16
C ILE A 263 -18.76 -15.20 21.75
N LYS A 264 -19.47 -15.67 20.73
CA LYS A 264 -19.02 -15.63 19.33
C LYS A 264 -18.72 -14.20 18.86
N ARG A 265 -19.58 -13.23 19.27
CA ARG A 265 -19.30 -11.82 18.99
C ARG A 265 -18.06 -11.30 19.72
N ALA A 266 -17.86 -11.68 20.98
CA ALA A 266 -16.67 -11.28 21.74
C ALA A 266 -15.39 -11.82 21.08
N ASP A 267 -15.43 -13.08 20.65
CA ASP A 267 -14.32 -13.70 19.92
C ASP A 267 -14.01 -12.99 18.60
N TYR A 268 -15.03 -12.74 17.77
CA TYR A 268 -14.89 -11.95 16.55
C TYR A 268 -14.27 -10.57 16.79
N LEU A 269 -14.72 -9.85 17.83
CA LEU A 269 -14.18 -8.52 18.17
C LEU A 269 -12.73 -8.60 18.64
N ALA A 270 -12.37 -9.61 19.44
CA ALA A 270 -11.01 -9.83 19.92
C ALA A 270 -10.06 -10.13 18.74
N TRP A 271 -10.39 -11.11 17.91
CA TRP A 271 -9.61 -11.44 16.72
C TRP A 271 -9.43 -10.26 15.75
N ASN A 272 -10.42 -9.36 15.67
CA ASN A 272 -10.33 -8.15 14.84
C ASN A 272 -9.75 -6.92 15.56
N GLY A 273 -9.22 -7.10 16.77
CA GLY A 273 -8.56 -6.04 17.53
C GLY A 273 -9.48 -4.87 17.93
N LYS A 274 -10.80 -5.13 18.02
CA LYS A 274 -11.82 -4.13 18.34
C LYS A 274 -11.98 -3.96 19.86
N TYR A 275 -10.89 -3.61 20.53
CA TYR A 275 -10.85 -3.63 22.01
C TYR A 275 -11.88 -2.72 22.71
N TRP A 276 -12.29 -1.58 22.13
CA TRP A 276 -13.35 -0.74 22.70
C TRP A 276 -14.73 -1.38 22.59
N ASP A 277 -15.00 -2.05 21.45
CA ASP A 277 -16.26 -2.75 21.25
C ASP A 277 -16.32 -4.00 22.14
N LEU A 278 -15.20 -4.72 22.26
CA LEU A 278 -15.05 -5.84 23.16
C LEU A 278 -15.26 -5.43 24.63
N LYS A 279 -14.61 -4.36 25.10
CA LYS A 279 -14.78 -3.82 26.45
C LYS A 279 -16.25 -3.49 26.78
N ARG A 280 -17.01 -3.00 25.79
CA ARG A 280 -18.43 -2.72 25.96
C ARG A 280 -19.28 -3.99 26.05
N LEU A 281 -18.80 -5.09 25.49
CA LEU A 281 -19.51 -6.36 25.41
C LEU A 281 -19.25 -7.27 26.64
N THR A 282 -18.05 -7.23 27.24
CA THR A 282 -17.60 -8.19 28.27
C THR A 282 -18.59 -8.33 29.43
N ARG A 283 -19.18 -7.24 29.90
CA ARG A 283 -20.16 -7.23 31.00
C ARG A 283 -21.46 -8.02 30.73
N TYR A 284 -21.68 -8.50 29.51
CA TYR A 284 -22.85 -9.28 29.10
C TYR A 284 -22.53 -10.75 28.89
N LEU A 285 -21.27 -11.15 29.13
CA LEU A 285 -20.78 -12.51 28.96
C LEU A 285 -20.97 -13.32 30.27
N PRO A 286 -21.08 -14.64 30.18
CA PRO A 286 -20.93 -15.52 31.34
C PRO A 286 -19.57 -15.29 32.03
N LYS A 287 -19.49 -15.45 33.37
CA LYS A 287 -18.36 -15.02 34.20
C LYS A 287 -17.00 -15.53 33.71
N ASP A 288 -16.88 -16.80 33.32
CA ASP A 288 -15.64 -17.39 32.85
C ASP A 288 -15.16 -16.75 31.53
N TYR A 289 -16.09 -16.48 30.61
CA TYR A 289 -15.81 -15.77 29.35
C TYR A 289 -15.55 -14.29 29.56
N GLU A 290 -16.20 -13.65 30.53
CA GLU A 290 -15.88 -12.28 30.93
C GLU A 290 -14.41 -12.14 31.32
N LEU A 291 -13.89 -13.07 32.12
CA LEU A 291 -12.48 -13.10 32.55
C LEU A 291 -11.53 -13.32 31.36
N LEU A 292 -11.83 -14.30 30.48
CA LEU A 292 -11.04 -14.57 29.27
C LEU A 292 -10.97 -13.34 28.36
N TYR A 293 -12.13 -12.78 27.98
CA TYR A 293 -12.14 -11.66 27.03
C TYR A 293 -11.71 -10.33 27.64
N THR A 294 -11.76 -10.18 28.96
CA THR A 294 -11.13 -9.05 29.66
C THR A 294 -9.60 -9.14 29.56
N ALA A 295 -9.01 -10.30 29.77
CA ALA A 295 -7.56 -10.52 29.59
C ALA A 295 -7.14 -10.25 28.13
N ARG A 296 -7.86 -10.78 27.15
CA ARG A 296 -7.62 -10.51 25.73
C ARG A 296 -7.75 -9.01 25.41
N GLN A 297 -8.76 -8.32 25.93
CA GLN A 297 -8.97 -6.89 25.73
C GLN A 297 -7.79 -6.05 26.26
N ILE A 298 -7.28 -6.39 27.46
CA ILE A 298 -6.12 -5.71 28.07
C ILE A 298 -4.87 -5.93 27.23
N LEU A 299 -4.60 -7.16 26.76
CA LEU A 299 -3.49 -7.50 25.87
C LEU A 299 -3.57 -6.71 24.56
N ILE A 300 -4.72 -6.67 23.91
CA ILE A 300 -4.95 -5.97 22.63
C ILE A 300 -4.76 -4.47 22.78
N SER A 301 -5.29 -3.88 23.87
CA SER A 301 -5.18 -2.44 24.14
C SER A 301 -3.82 -2.01 24.67
N LYS A 302 -2.95 -2.98 25.02
CA LYS A 302 -1.65 -2.76 25.67
C LYS A 302 -1.82 -2.05 27.04
N GLY A 303 -2.92 -2.36 27.74
CA GLY A 303 -3.24 -1.81 29.04
C GLY A 303 -2.32 -2.28 30.17
N TYR A 304 -2.55 -1.75 31.35
CA TYR A 304 -1.88 -2.20 32.60
C TYR A 304 -2.60 -3.43 33.18
N GLY A 305 -1.94 -4.14 34.11
CA GLY A 305 -2.50 -5.27 34.82
C GLY A 305 -2.60 -6.57 34.01
N VAL A 306 -1.75 -6.74 32.98
CA VAL A 306 -1.72 -7.92 32.11
C VAL A 306 -1.53 -9.20 32.91
N ASP A 307 -0.55 -9.26 33.83
CA ASP A 307 -0.22 -10.46 34.55
C ASP A 307 -1.36 -10.91 35.47
N GLN A 308 -2.01 -9.97 36.18
CA GLN A 308 -3.19 -10.26 36.98
C GLN A 308 -4.38 -10.71 36.13
N ALA A 309 -4.61 -10.04 34.98
CA ALA A 309 -5.68 -10.45 34.07
C ALA A 309 -5.50 -11.87 33.55
N ILE A 310 -4.27 -12.26 33.18
CA ILE A 310 -3.95 -13.64 32.76
C ILE A 310 -4.10 -14.62 33.91
N LYS A 311 -3.66 -14.27 35.15
CA LYS A 311 -3.85 -15.12 36.33
C LYS A 311 -5.30 -15.45 36.58
N ASN A 312 -6.19 -14.47 36.42
CA ASN A 312 -7.63 -14.61 36.63
C ASN A 312 -8.37 -15.41 35.56
N VAL A 313 -7.73 -15.73 34.42
CA VAL A 313 -8.35 -16.57 33.38
C VAL A 313 -8.56 -17.98 33.94
N PRO A 314 -9.77 -18.57 33.86
CA PRO A 314 -10.03 -19.95 34.29
C PRO A 314 -9.09 -20.97 33.63
N GLN A 315 -8.76 -22.04 34.37
CA GLN A 315 -7.80 -23.06 33.92
C GLN A 315 -8.17 -23.64 32.56
N LYS A 316 -9.46 -23.92 32.30
CA LYS A 316 -9.95 -24.44 31.03
C LYS A 316 -9.65 -23.57 29.82
N PHE A 317 -9.38 -22.27 30.01
CA PHE A 317 -9.06 -21.31 28.93
C PHE A 317 -7.57 -20.91 28.89
N LYS A 318 -6.70 -21.49 29.72
CA LYS A 318 -5.26 -21.17 29.70
C LYS A 318 -4.60 -21.49 28.38
N ASN A 319 -5.13 -22.48 27.65
CA ASN A 319 -4.65 -22.83 26.30
C ASN A 319 -5.55 -22.28 25.17
N ASP A 320 -6.35 -21.25 25.43
CA ASP A 320 -7.16 -20.63 24.39
C ASP A 320 -6.28 -20.02 23.30
N SER A 321 -6.59 -20.35 22.04
CA SER A 321 -5.85 -19.92 20.87
C SER A 321 -5.72 -18.39 20.78
N GLY A 322 -6.84 -17.68 20.97
CA GLY A 322 -6.87 -16.22 20.88
C GLY A 322 -6.13 -15.55 22.03
N LEU A 323 -6.17 -16.11 23.25
CA LEU A 323 -5.39 -15.62 24.39
C LEU A 323 -3.89 -15.77 24.12
N ASN A 324 -3.46 -16.93 23.65
CA ASN A 324 -2.05 -17.19 23.30
C ASN A 324 -1.57 -16.29 22.17
N TYR A 325 -2.39 -16.08 21.14
CA TYR A 325 -2.08 -15.13 20.06
C TYR A 325 -1.89 -13.68 20.56
N ASP A 326 -2.81 -13.18 21.39
CA ASP A 326 -2.76 -11.83 21.93
C ASP A 326 -1.56 -11.66 22.89
N LEU A 327 -1.23 -12.71 23.68
CA LEU A 327 -0.07 -12.74 24.59
C LEU A 327 1.26 -12.70 23.83
N ILE A 328 1.43 -13.53 22.80
CA ILE A 328 2.61 -13.52 21.93
C ILE A 328 2.81 -12.15 21.33
N LYS A 329 1.77 -11.59 20.75
CA LYS A 329 1.78 -10.25 20.15
C LYS A 329 2.13 -9.14 21.15
N TRP A 330 1.62 -9.23 22.38
CA TRP A 330 1.94 -8.30 23.45
C TRP A 330 3.40 -8.42 23.88
N ARG A 331 3.90 -9.65 24.14
CA ARG A 331 5.30 -9.92 24.50
C ARG A 331 6.26 -9.41 23.42
N ARG A 332 6.00 -9.73 22.15
CA ARG A 332 6.81 -9.23 21.02
C ARG A 332 6.84 -7.70 20.98
N ASN A 333 5.71 -7.04 21.20
CA ASN A 333 5.65 -5.56 21.24
C ASN A 333 6.44 -4.97 22.42
N LYS A 334 6.68 -5.73 23.48
CA LYS A 334 7.54 -5.38 24.62
C LYS A 334 9.00 -5.81 24.42
N GLY A 335 9.37 -6.28 23.22
CA GLY A 335 10.73 -6.73 22.92
C GLY A 335 11.08 -8.12 23.48
N ARG A 336 10.14 -8.83 24.11
CA ARG A 336 10.33 -10.15 24.72
C ARG A 336 10.23 -11.27 23.65
N VAL A 337 11.20 -11.27 22.69
CA VAL A 337 11.20 -12.17 21.53
C VAL A 337 11.32 -13.63 21.96
N ASP A 338 12.26 -13.96 22.84
CA ASP A 338 12.52 -15.35 23.24
C ASP A 338 11.31 -15.98 23.94
N SER A 339 10.69 -15.27 24.89
CA SER A 339 9.48 -15.77 25.55
C SER A 339 8.25 -15.84 24.64
N SER A 340 8.24 -15.09 23.54
CA SER A 340 7.22 -15.25 22.49
C SER A 340 7.49 -16.48 21.64
N ALA A 341 8.77 -16.78 21.35
CA ALA A 341 9.20 -17.95 20.61
C ALA A 341 8.88 -19.25 21.37
N GLU A 342 9.11 -19.29 22.69
CA GLU A 342 8.78 -20.43 23.56
C GLU A 342 7.31 -20.81 23.48
N ILE A 343 6.40 -19.83 23.44
CA ILE A 343 4.98 -20.10 23.26
C ILE A 343 4.73 -20.65 21.86
N LEU A 344 5.29 -20.01 20.80
CA LEU A 344 5.08 -20.42 19.41
C LEU A 344 5.55 -21.85 19.13
N LEU A 345 6.61 -22.34 19.83
CA LEU A 345 7.10 -23.72 19.71
C LEU A 345 6.12 -24.75 20.29
N LYS A 346 5.26 -24.33 21.23
CA LYS A 346 4.26 -25.19 21.88
C LYS A 346 2.89 -25.14 21.21
N ILE A 347 2.66 -24.17 20.33
CA ILE A 347 1.38 -23.99 19.64
C ILE A 347 1.19 -25.05 18.57
N SER A 348 0.03 -25.73 18.62
CA SER A 348 -0.40 -26.62 17.56
C SER A 348 -0.50 -25.89 16.21
N ASN A 349 -0.16 -26.59 15.13
CA ASN A 349 -0.38 -26.10 13.75
C ASN A 349 -1.74 -26.54 13.18
N ASP A 350 -2.55 -27.20 13.98
CA ASP A 350 -3.91 -27.58 13.63
C ASP A 350 -4.74 -26.32 13.29
N LYS A 351 -5.42 -26.37 12.15
CA LYS A 351 -6.25 -25.27 11.65
C LYS A 351 -7.39 -24.92 12.60
N ASP A 352 -7.98 -25.91 13.25
CA ASP A 352 -9.10 -25.72 14.18
C ASP A 352 -8.61 -25.04 15.47
N TYR A 353 -7.41 -25.39 15.96
CA TYR A 353 -6.80 -24.67 17.07
C TYR A 353 -6.42 -23.24 16.67
N LEU A 354 -5.79 -23.04 15.53
CA LEU A 354 -5.30 -21.73 15.11
C LEU A 354 -6.44 -20.72 14.82
N VAL A 355 -7.62 -21.18 14.44
CA VAL A 355 -8.81 -20.39 14.06
C VAL A 355 -8.53 -19.42 12.89
N MET A 356 -7.44 -18.67 12.95
CA MET A 356 -7.00 -17.71 11.93
C MET A 356 -5.50 -17.84 11.63
N PRO A 357 -5.06 -18.90 10.94
CA PRO A 357 -3.63 -19.17 10.67
C PRO A 357 -2.89 -17.98 10.04
N ASP A 358 -3.54 -17.23 9.15
CA ASP A 358 -2.98 -16.03 8.51
C ASP A 358 -2.54 -14.93 9.49
N LYS A 359 -3.25 -14.80 10.62
CA LYS A 359 -2.86 -13.82 11.65
C LYS A 359 -1.64 -14.28 12.41
N TRP A 360 -1.55 -15.59 12.69
CA TRP A 360 -0.39 -16.19 13.35
C TRP A 360 0.86 -16.01 12.51
N TRP A 361 0.75 -16.15 11.18
CA TRP A 361 1.88 -15.96 10.28
C TRP A 361 2.61 -14.63 10.48
N LYS A 362 1.87 -13.56 10.64
CA LYS A 362 2.46 -12.23 10.87
C LYS A 362 3.39 -12.20 12.10
N GLU A 363 2.97 -12.82 13.19
CA GLU A 363 3.79 -12.89 14.41
C GLU A 363 4.97 -13.88 14.23
N ARG A 364 4.73 -15.03 13.59
CA ARG A 364 5.78 -16.01 13.25
C ARG A 364 6.86 -15.37 12.36
N GLU A 365 6.50 -14.66 11.29
CA GLU A 365 7.45 -13.97 10.41
C GLU A 365 8.35 -13.00 11.17
N ILE A 366 7.77 -12.14 12.01
CA ILE A 366 8.52 -11.13 12.78
C ILE A 366 9.47 -11.80 13.79
N ILE A 367 8.99 -12.82 14.49
CA ILE A 367 9.78 -13.52 15.53
C ILE A 367 10.88 -14.35 14.90
N SER A 368 10.61 -15.11 13.82
CA SER A 368 11.64 -15.87 13.10
C SER A 368 12.74 -14.95 12.57
N ARG A 369 12.40 -13.81 11.96
CA ARG A 369 13.43 -12.84 11.54
C ARG A 369 14.22 -12.28 12.72
N ALA A 370 13.60 -12.02 13.86
CA ALA A 370 14.32 -11.58 15.05
C ALA A 370 15.27 -12.66 15.60
N LEU A 371 14.89 -13.92 15.51
CA LEU A 371 15.72 -15.06 15.90
C LEU A 371 16.92 -15.27 14.95
N ILE A 372 16.74 -15.04 13.64
CA ILE A 372 17.86 -15.04 12.67
C ILE A 372 18.93 -14.03 13.08
N TYR A 373 18.55 -12.80 13.48
CA TYR A 373 19.51 -11.81 13.99
C TYR A 373 20.20 -12.21 15.30
N LYS A 374 19.55 -13.10 16.09
CA LYS A 374 20.10 -13.73 17.29
C LYS A 374 20.90 -14.99 17.00
N LYS A 375 21.05 -15.38 15.74
CA LYS A 375 21.70 -16.60 15.25
C LYS A 375 21.03 -17.89 15.76
N LYS A 376 19.75 -17.85 16.15
CA LYS A 376 18.93 -18.99 16.57
C LYS A 376 18.18 -19.57 15.35
N TYR A 377 18.92 -20.10 14.38
CA TYR A 377 18.41 -20.44 13.05
C TYR A 377 17.42 -21.60 13.07
N GLU A 378 17.73 -22.70 13.80
CA GLU A 378 16.84 -23.85 13.94
C GLU A 378 15.50 -23.47 14.59
N THR A 379 15.53 -22.63 15.65
CA THR A 379 14.32 -22.13 16.29
C THR A 379 13.53 -21.26 15.32
N ALA A 380 14.20 -20.42 14.53
CA ALA A 380 13.55 -19.58 13.51
C ALA A 380 12.87 -20.45 12.44
N TYR A 381 13.52 -21.52 12.01
CA TYR A 381 12.98 -22.48 11.06
C TYR A 381 11.74 -23.20 11.64
N LYS A 382 11.86 -23.82 12.82
CA LYS A 382 10.72 -24.50 13.49
C LYS A 382 9.50 -23.59 13.61
N ILE A 383 9.70 -22.31 13.92
CA ILE A 383 8.59 -21.35 14.02
C ILE A 383 8.02 -20.99 12.63
N SER A 384 8.85 -20.82 11.61
CA SER A 384 8.37 -20.43 10.28
C SER A 384 7.71 -21.59 9.53
N SER A 385 8.21 -22.82 9.64
CA SER A 385 7.68 -23.99 8.96
C SER A 385 6.40 -24.55 9.59
N ASN A 386 6.23 -24.39 10.91
CA ASN A 386 5.03 -24.86 11.63
C ASN A 386 3.86 -23.84 11.58
N HIS A 387 3.45 -23.43 10.37
CA HIS A 387 2.49 -22.32 10.19
C HIS A 387 1.02 -22.73 10.09
N GLY A 388 0.70 -23.99 9.80
CA GLY A 388 -0.67 -24.53 9.71
C GLY A 388 -1.54 -23.98 8.57
N MET A 389 -0.93 -23.35 7.56
CA MET A 389 -1.63 -22.87 6.36
C MET A 389 -1.41 -23.83 5.19
N THR A 390 -2.33 -23.85 4.23
CA THR A 390 -2.28 -24.71 3.05
C THR A 390 -2.25 -23.95 1.73
N GLU A 391 -2.69 -22.67 1.74
CA GLU A 391 -2.81 -21.85 0.54
C GLU A 391 -2.74 -20.35 0.86
N GLY A 392 -2.68 -19.52 -0.16
CA GLY A 392 -2.75 -18.08 -0.05
C GLY A 392 -1.40 -17.40 0.08
N SER A 393 -1.42 -16.06 0.11
CA SER A 393 -0.20 -15.24 0.10
C SER A 393 0.66 -15.39 1.36
N ASN A 394 0.05 -15.70 2.51
CA ASN A 394 0.77 -15.91 3.76
C ASN A 394 1.41 -17.31 3.82
N PHE A 395 0.73 -18.33 3.28
CA PHE A 395 1.31 -19.66 3.06
C PHE A 395 2.57 -19.54 2.19
N ALA A 396 2.45 -18.91 1.02
CA ALA A 396 3.59 -18.69 0.14
C ALA A 396 4.75 -17.95 0.86
N ALA A 397 4.44 -16.90 1.65
CA ALA A 397 5.46 -16.19 2.40
C ALA A 397 6.14 -17.06 3.48
N ALA A 398 5.40 -18.00 4.08
CA ALA A 398 5.91 -18.93 5.07
C ALA A 398 6.84 -19.97 4.44
N GLU A 399 6.41 -20.60 3.36
CA GLU A 399 7.20 -21.54 2.59
C GLU A 399 8.49 -20.90 2.08
N TRP A 400 8.39 -19.70 1.47
CA TRP A 400 9.60 -19.01 1.05
C TRP A 400 10.56 -18.72 2.21
N MET A 401 10.05 -18.30 3.36
CA MET A 401 10.89 -17.98 4.51
C MET A 401 11.56 -19.21 5.11
N SER A 402 10.85 -20.31 5.18
CA SER A 402 11.37 -21.60 5.68
C SER A 402 12.45 -22.14 4.74
N GLY A 403 12.22 -22.12 3.42
CA GLY A 403 13.23 -22.49 2.44
C GLY A 403 14.47 -21.58 2.50
N TRP A 404 14.27 -20.25 2.68
CA TRP A 404 15.40 -19.34 2.81
C TRP A 404 16.24 -19.58 4.08
N ILE A 405 15.60 -19.92 5.21
CA ILE A 405 16.30 -20.27 6.43
C ILE A 405 17.08 -21.58 6.25
N SER A 406 16.44 -22.61 5.68
CA SER A 406 17.08 -23.89 5.41
C SER A 406 18.31 -23.76 4.52
N LEU A 407 18.18 -23.06 3.38
CA LEU A 407 19.28 -22.90 2.43
C LEU A 407 20.41 -22.02 2.96
N SER A 408 20.06 -20.85 3.55
CA SER A 408 21.05 -19.79 3.81
C SER A 408 21.71 -19.90 5.19
N PHE A 409 21.11 -20.63 6.15
CA PHE A 409 21.59 -20.67 7.54
C PHE A 409 21.75 -22.08 8.11
N LEU A 410 20.97 -23.05 7.64
CA LEU A 410 21.06 -24.45 8.10
C LEU A 410 21.87 -25.33 7.15
N ASN A 411 22.23 -24.79 5.98
CA ASN A 411 22.92 -25.53 4.92
C ASN A 411 22.19 -26.82 4.51
N ASP A 412 20.86 -26.78 4.51
CA ASP A 412 19.97 -27.87 4.12
C ASP A 412 19.25 -27.54 2.80
N PRO A 413 19.90 -27.82 1.65
CA PRO A 413 19.32 -27.52 0.34
C PRO A 413 18.17 -28.44 -0.07
N LEU A 414 18.06 -29.67 0.50
CA LEU A 414 16.94 -30.57 0.22
C LEU A 414 15.64 -30.03 0.80
N THR A 415 15.62 -29.75 2.10
CA THR A 415 14.45 -29.12 2.75
C THR A 415 14.13 -27.76 2.11
N ALA A 416 15.14 -26.97 1.75
CA ALA A 416 14.94 -25.69 1.09
C ALA A 416 14.24 -25.85 -0.26
N LYS A 417 14.66 -26.83 -1.07
CA LYS A 417 14.06 -27.14 -2.37
C LYS A 417 12.55 -27.42 -2.22
N ASP A 418 12.17 -28.25 -1.27
CA ASP A 418 10.77 -28.63 -1.06
C ASP A 418 9.91 -27.41 -0.67
N HIS A 419 10.39 -26.58 0.24
CA HIS A 419 9.73 -25.33 0.59
C HIS A 419 9.61 -24.36 -0.60
N PHE A 420 10.67 -24.20 -1.40
CA PHE A 420 10.60 -23.31 -2.57
C PHE A 420 9.72 -23.88 -3.68
N GLN A 421 9.62 -25.21 -3.80
CA GLN A 421 8.67 -25.85 -4.72
C GLN A 421 7.23 -25.59 -4.28
N ASN A 422 6.93 -25.73 -2.99
CA ASN A 422 5.62 -25.38 -2.44
C ASN A 422 5.29 -23.91 -2.65
N PHE A 423 6.24 -23.01 -2.41
CA PHE A 423 6.10 -21.60 -2.70
C PHE A 423 5.76 -21.35 -4.16
N TYR A 424 6.57 -21.91 -5.09
CA TYR A 424 6.41 -21.72 -6.54
C TYR A 424 5.06 -22.18 -7.04
N ASN A 425 4.59 -23.34 -6.58
CA ASN A 425 3.31 -23.95 -6.97
C ASN A 425 2.10 -23.11 -6.51
N ASN A 426 2.26 -22.28 -5.48
CA ASN A 426 1.18 -21.50 -4.88
C ASN A 426 1.24 -19.99 -5.23
N VAL A 427 2.06 -19.59 -6.21
CA VAL A 427 2.16 -18.20 -6.66
C VAL A 427 1.95 -18.08 -8.16
N SER A 428 1.34 -16.99 -8.58
CA SER A 428 1.05 -16.73 -10.02
C SER A 428 1.61 -15.41 -10.53
N TYR A 429 1.91 -14.46 -9.64
CA TYR A 429 2.40 -13.16 -10.05
C TYR A 429 3.86 -13.20 -10.48
N PRO A 430 4.25 -12.51 -11.56
CA PRO A 430 5.63 -12.51 -12.10
C PRO A 430 6.72 -12.32 -11.05
N ILE A 431 6.51 -11.40 -10.11
CA ILE A 431 7.45 -11.12 -9.01
C ILE A 431 7.66 -12.34 -8.11
N SER A 432 6.59 -13.04 -7.76
CA SER A 432 6.65 -14.22 -6.88
C SER A 432 7.13 -15.46 -7.64
N THR A 433 6.65 -15.66 -8.87
CA THR A 433 7.04 -16.79 -9.71
C THR A 433 8.55 -16.75 -10.00
N SER A 434 9.07 -15.59 -10.42
CA SER A 434 10.51 -15.43 -10.65
C SER A 434 11.35 -15.62 -9.37
N ARG A 435 10.84 -15.16 -8.21
CA ARG A 435 11.49 -15.37 -6.92
C ARG A 435 11.57 -16.85 -6.56
N GLY A 436 10.46 -17.60 -6.70
CA GLY A 436 10.41 -19.03 -6.40
C GLY A 436 11.36 -19.81 -7.30
N ALA A 437 11.29 -19.59 -8.61
CA ALA A 437 12.16 -20.25 -9.57
C ALA A 437 13.65 -19.94 -9.33
N TYR A 438 14.01 -18.68 -9.01
CA TYR A 438 15.39 -18.30 -8.69
C TYR A 438 15.92 -19.03 -7.43
N TRP A 439 15.12 -19.12 -6.37
CA TRP A 439 15.54 -19.77 -5.14
C TRP A 439 15.55 -21.29 -5.26
N LEU A 440 14.66 -21.89 -6.08
CA LEU A 440 14.77 -23.28 -6.50
C LEU A 440 16.06 -23.58 -7.24
N ALA A 441 16.41 -22.71 -8.22
CA ALA A 441 17.67 -22.84 -8.94
C ALA A 441 18.87 -22.83 -8.00
N ARG A 442 18.89 -21.94 -6.99
CA ARG A 442 19.95 -21.87 -5.98
C ARG A 442 20.01 -23.13 -5.09
N SER A 443 18.86 -23.75 -4.80
CA SER A 443 18.84 -25.01 -4.04
C SER A 443 19.44 -26.15 -4.83
N TYR A 444 19.05 -26.30 -6.10
CA TYR A 444 19.65 -27.28 -7.01
C TYR A 444 21.15 -27.05 -7.27
N GLU A 445 21.56 -25.76 -7.36
CA GLU A 445 22.99 -25.41 -7.47
C GLU A 445 23.78 -25.89 -6.26
N LYS A 446 23.22 -25.77 -5.05
CA LYS A 446 23.83 -26.26 -3.80
C LYS A 446 23.83 -27.78 -3.69
N LEU A 447 22.89 -28.48 -4.34
CA LEU A 447 22.85 -29.94 -4.43
C LEU A 447 23.84 -30.50 -5.49
N GLY A 448 24.44 -29.64 -6.31
CA GLY A 448 25.27 -30.07 -7.44
C GLY A 448 24.48 -30.44 -8.70
N GLU A 449 23.17 -30.33 -8.69
CA GLU A 449 22.26 -30.66 -9.78
C GLU A 449 22.22 -29.53 -10.83
N ARG A 450 23.28 -29.40 -11.62
CA ARG A 450 23.50 -28.26 -12.51
C ARG A 450 22.44 -28.11 -13.61
N GLU A 451 21.95 -29.22 -14.15
CA GLU A 451 20.92 -29.20 -15.18
C GLU A 451 19.60 -28.64 -14.65
N GLN A 452 19.14 -29.15 -13.50
CA GLN A 452 17.93 -28.65 -12.85
C GLN A 452 18.08 -27.20 -12.41
N SER A 453 19.23 -26.82 -11.90
CA SER A 453 19.54 -25.41 -11.56
C SER A 453 19.36 -24.49 -12.78
N ASN A 454 19.96 -24.86 -13.91
CA ASN A 454 19.84 -24.08 -15.15
C ASN A 454 18.40 -23.97 -15.65
N LYS A 455 17.63 -25.07 -15.59
CA LYS A 455 16.21 -25.10 -15.95
C LYS A 455 15.40 -24.09 -15.13
N TRP A 456 15.62 -24.04 -13.83
CA TRP A 456 14.92 -23.12 -12.94
C TRP A 456 15.39 -21.67 -13.08
N TYR A 457 16.68 -21.42 -13.38
CA TYR A 457 17.13 -20.08 -13.76
C TYR A 457 16.49 -19.63 -15.09
N GLN A 458 16.34 -20.52 -16.09
CA GLN A 458 15.61 -20.21 -17.33
C GLN A 458 14.15 -19.86 -17.03
N GLU A 459 13.47 -20.61 -16.15
CA GLU A 459 12.09 -20.28 -15.75
C GLU A 459 11.98 -18.88 -15.11
N ALA A 460 12.87 -18.55 -14.17
CA ALA A 460 12.91 -17.24 -13.54
C ALA A 460 13.16 -16.11 -14.56
N SER A 461 14.07 -16.34 -15.52
CA SER A 461 14.50 -15.36 -16.52
C SER A 461 13.41 -14.95 -17.52
N LYS A 462 12.31 -15.66 -17.60
CA LYS A 462 11.13 -15.26 -18.40
C LYS A 462 10.50 -13.94 -17.92
N TYR A 463 10.87 -13.46 -16.73
CA TYR A 463 10.27 -12.28 -16.07
C TYR A 463 11.26 -11.11 -15.91
N LEU A 464 11.76 -10.57 -17.03
CA LEU A 464 12.81 -9.54 -17.04
C LEU A 464 12.43 -8.18 -16.42
N THR A 465 11.15 -7.97 -16.09
CA THR A 465 10.71 -6.79 -15.34
C THR A 465 10.77 -6.99 -13.82
N THR A 466 11.37 -8.09 -13.34
CA THR A 466 11.48 -8.44 -11.93
C THR A 466 12.92 -8.63 -11.49
N TYR A 467 13.22 -8.31 -10.24
CA TYR A 467 14.58 -8.42 -9.67
C TYR A 467 15.19 -9.82 -9.85
N TYR A 468 14.46 -10.86 -9.43
CA TYR A 468 14.97 -12.23 -9.53
C TYR A 468 15.00 -12.76 -10.96
N GLY A 469 14.11 -12.31 -11.83
CA GLY A 469 14.15 -12.65 -13.25
C GLY A 469 15.39 -12.08 -13.93
N GLN A 470 15.77 -10.85 -13.60
CA GLN A 470 17.00 -10.23 -14.10
C GLN A 470 18.25 -10.91 -13.55
N LEU A 471 18.29 -11.26 -12.26
CA LEU A 471 19.39 -12.00 -11.66
C LEU A 471 19.59 -13.37 -12.36
N ALA A 472 18.49 -14.11 -12.56
CA ALA A 472 18.52 -15.40 -13.24
C ALA A 472 19.00 -15.29 -14.70
N PHE A 473 18.47 -14.30 -15.42
CA PHE A 473 18.88 -14.04 -16.81
C PHE A 473 20.39 -13.79 -16.92
N LEU A 474 20.93 -12.93 -16.06
CA LEU A 474 22.34 -12.57 -16.06
C LEU A 474 23.27 -13.67 -15.52
N LYS A 475 22.74 -14.58 -14.70
CA LYS A 475 23.46 -15.81 -14.29
C LYS A 475 23.71 -16.71 -15.49
N LEU A 476 22.70 -16.87 -16.37
CA LEU A 476 22.81 -17.70 -17.56
C LEU A 476 23.52 -16.99 -18.72
N ASN A 477 23.31 -15.69 -18.83
CA ASN A 477 23.77 -14.87 -19.97
C ASN A 477 24.44 -13.58 -19.44
N PRO A 478 25.68 -13.63 -18.92
CA PRO A 478 26.34 -12.48 -18.30
C PRO A 478 26.43 -11.24 -19.19
N ASN A 479 26.49 -11.44 -20.49
CA ASN A 479 26.57 -10.39 -21.51
C ASN A 479 25.28 -10.26 -22.34
N GLY A 480 24.21 -10.92 -21.91
CA GLY A 480 22.93 -10.96 -22.62
C GLY A 480 22.25 -9.61 -22.67
N LYS A 481 21.56 -9.34 -23.77
CA LYS A 481 20.68 -8.15 -23.89
C LYS A 481 19.27 -8.49 -23.40
N PHE A 482 18.66 -7.61 -22.64
CA PHE A 482 17.26 -7.74 -22.28
C PHE A 482 16.36 -7.49 -23.50
N GLU A 483 15.38 -8.36 -23.69
CA GLU A 483 14.30 -8.14 -24.64
C GLU A 483 12.98 -8.13 -23.91
N LEU A 484 12.44 -6.94 -23.69
CA LEU A 484 11.13 -6.78 -23.09
C LEU A 484 10.04 -7.07 -24.12
N LYS A 485 8.97 -7.73 -23.67
CA LYS A 485 7.80 -7.98 -24.52
C LYS A 485 7.23 -6.66 -25.05
N LYS A 486 6.84 -6.65 -26.32
CA LYS A 486 6.18 -5.51 -26.95
C LYS A 486 4.84 -5.21 -26.24
N ASP A 487 4.50 -3.94 -26.19
CA ASP A 487 3.20 -3.50 -25.65
C ASP A 487 2.07 -3.97 -26.56
N MET A 488 0.92 -4.27 -25.97
CA MET A 488 -0.27 -4.66 -26.69
C MET A 488 -0.87 -3.44 -27.40
N GLU A 489 -1.21 -3.60 -28.66
CA GLU A 489 -2.02 -2.64 -29.41
C GLU A 489 -3.51 -2.92 -29.21
N VAL A 490 -4.32 -1.86 -29.19
CA VAL A 490 -5.76 -1.95 -29.01
C VAL A 490 -6.46 -1.53 -30.29
N ASP A 491 -7.35 -2.40 -30.77
CA ASP A 491 -8.19 -2.16 -31.95
C ASP A 491 -8.98 -0.85 -31.84
N ASN A 492 -9.10 -0.12 -32.95
CA ASN A 492 -9.80 1.15 -33.05
C ASN A 492 -11.27 1.05 -32.63
N LYS A 493 -11.93 -0.07 -32.86
CA LYS A 493 -13.31 -0.34 -32.38
C LYS A 493 -13.42 -0.21 -30.86
N TYR A 494 -12.52 -0.89 -30.12
CA TYR A 494 -12.53 -0.83 -28.65
C TYR A 494 -12.07 0.54 -28.13
N ARG A 495 -11.18 1.20 -28.83
CA ARG A 495 -10.76 2.58 -28.54
C ARG A 495 -11.95 3.55 -28.64
N TYR A 496 -12.72 3.47 -29.71
CA TYR A 496 -13.93 4.29 -29.89
C TYR A 496 -14.94 4.05 -28.76
N ILE A 497 -15.27 2.78 -28.46
CA ILE A 497 -16.20 2.42 -27.37
C ILE A 497 -15.71 2.98 -26.03
N PHE A 498 -14.41 2.86 -25.73
CA PHE A 498 -13.85 3.31 -24.47
C PHE A 498 -13.91 4.84 -24.31
N PHE A 499 -13.42 5.58 -25.29
CA PHE A 499 -13.32 7.04 -25.19
C PHE A 499 -14.67 7.75 -25.24
N ASN A 500 -15.73 7.08 -25.70
CA ASN A 500 -17.10 7.59 -25.67
C ASN A 500 -17.86 7.31 -24.34
N LYS A 501 -17.23 6.64 -23.36
CA LYS A 501 -17.88 6.42 -22.07
C LYS A 501 -18.07 7.69 -21.27
N GLU A 502 -19.23 7.79 -20.58
CA GLU A 502 -19.54 8.89 -19.66
C GLU A 502 -18.41 9.13 -18.65
N LEU A 503 -17.86 8.07 -18.07
CA LEU A 503 -16.80 8.16 -17.05
C LEU A 503 -15.49 8.73 -17.62
N VAL A 504 -15.17 8.49 -18.89
CA VAL A 504 -14.01 9.09 -19.55
C VAL A 504 -14.20 10.61 -19.68
N LYS A 505 -15.40 11.03 -20.08
CA LYS A 505 -15.78 12.46 -20.15
C LYS A 505 -15.65 13.13 -18.78
N ILE A 506 -16.04 12.46 -17.70
CA ILE A 506 -15.84 12.94 -16.31
C ILE A 506 -14.36 13.05 -15.94
N VAL A 507 -13.52 12.11 -16.39
CA VAL A 507 -12.06 12.21 -16.14
C VAL A 507 -11.48 13.47 -16.78
N TYR A 508 -11.82 13.77 -18.02
CA TYR A 508 -11.38 14.98 -18.70
C TYR A 508 -11.94 16.26 -18.03
N LEU A 509 -13.21 16.27 -17.61
CA LEU A 509 -13.78 17.38 -16.83
C LEU A 509 -12.97 17.67 -15.56
N LEU A 510 -12.63 16.61 -14.82
CA LEU A 510 -11.87 16.74 -13.58
C LEU A 510 -10.44 17.23 -13.81
N ASP A 511 -9.82 16.83 -14.91
CA ASP A 511 -8.52 17.34 -15.33
C ASP A 511 -8.60 18.82 -15.71
N GLU A 512 -9.52 19.23 -16.58
CA GLU A 512 -9.73 20.61 -16.98
C GLU A 512 -9.99 21.55 -15.79
N LEU A 513 -10.67 21.06 -14.75
CA LEU A 513 -10.90 21.79 -13.51
C LEU A 513 -9.75 21.65 -12.48
N LYS A 514 -8.71 20.88 -12.78
CA LYS A 514 -7.59 20.55 -11.88
C LYS A 514 -8.08 19.92 -10.56
N LYS A 515 -9.01 18.98 -10.69
CA LYS A 515 -9.63 18.18 -9.63
C LYS A 515 -9.38 16.67 -9.81
N ASP A 516 -8.31 16.34 -10.47
CA ASP A 516 -7.86 15.01 -10.87
C ASP A 516 -7.75 13.99 -9.72
N LYS A 517 -7.63 14.44 -8.46
CA LYS A 517 -7.64 13.55 -7.28
C LYS A 517 -8.88 12.64 -7.17
N TYR A 518 -9.96 13.00 -7.86
CA TYR A 518 -11.18 12.18 -7.88
C TYR A 518 -11.19 11.12 -8.99
N THR A 519 -10.24 11.16 -9.93
CA THR A 519 -10.19 10.26 -11.09
C THR A 519 -9.72 8.84 -10.74
N LYS A 520 -8.97 8.64 -9.64
CA LYS A 520 -8.33 7.37 -9.28
C LYS A 520 -9.28 6.16 -9.33
N PHE A 521 -10.45 6.26 -8.72
CA PHE A 521 -11.40 5.14 -8.70
C PHE A 521 -12.07 4.95 -10.05
N ILE A 522 -12.26 6.01 -10.81
CA ILE A 522 -12.83 5.96 -12.16
C ILE A 522 -11.85 5.26 -13.11
N LEU A 523 -10.58 5.65 -13.13
CA LEU A 523 -9.56 5.04 -13.97
C LEU A 523 -9.35 3.55 -13.66
N ARG A 524 -9.32 3.18 -12.37
CA ARG A 524 -9.23 1.77 -11.99
C ARG A 524 -10.46 0.96 -12.42
N HIS A 525 -11.64 1.54 -12.35
CA HIS A 525 -12.86 0.91 -12.80
C HIS A 525 -12.85 0.73 -14.32
N LEU A 526 -12.51 1.76 -15.05
CA LEU A 526 -12.38 1.72 -16.52
C LEU A 526 -11.36 0.68 -16.99
N ALA A 527 -10.25 0.51 -16.22
CA ALA A 527 -9.22 -0.49 -16.55
C ALA A 527 -9.69 -1.95 -16.40
N ASN A 528 -10.72 -2.19 -15.59
CA ASN A 528 -11.29 -3.52 -15.36
C ASN A 528 -12.60 -3.73 -16.14
N ASP A 529 -12.80 -3.02 -17.22
CA ASP A 529 -13.98 -3.17 -18.08
C ASP A 529 -13.88 -4.43 -18.94
N ASN A 530 -14.68 -5.42 -18.61
CA ASN A 530 -14.66 -6.71 -19.31
C ASN A 530 -15.27 -6.67 -20.74
N ILE A 531 -15.99 -5.60 -21.09
CA ILE A 531 -16.61 -5.43 -22.42
C ILE A 531 -15.59 -4.91 -23.43
N VAL A 532 -14.63 -4.08 -22.95
CA VAL A 532 -13.64 -3.44 -23.82
C VAL A 532 -12.31 -4.19 -23.73
N LYS A 533 -11.98 -4.95 -24.78
CA LYS A 533 -10.68 -5.62 -24.85
C LYS A 533 -9.54 -4.58 -24.84
N GLY A 534 -8.60 -4.72 -23.91
CA GLY A 534 -7.50 -3.76 -23.71
C GLY A 534 -7.91 -2.51 -22.93
N SER A 535 -8.99 -2.57 -22.17
CA SER A 535 -9.46 -1.46 -21.32
C SER A 535 -8.38 -0.92 -20.38
N GLU A 536 -7.49 -1.77 -19.87
CA GLU A 536 -6.35 -1.36 -19.05
C GLU A 536 -5.32 -0.51 -19.82
N VAL A 537 -5.07 -0.82 -21.10
CA VAL A 537 -4.18 -0.01 -21.95
C VAL A 537 -4.80 1.37 -22.18
N LEU A 538 -6.09 1.41 -22.51
CA LEU A 538 -6.81 2.66 -22.78
C LEU A 538 -6.97 3.51 -21.53
N ALA A 539 -7.16 2.89 -20.35
CA ALA A 539 -7.19 3.61 -19.08
C ALA A 539 -5.81 4.17 -18.70
N ALA A 540 -4.72 3.44 -18.99
CA ALA A 540 -3.37 3.94 -18.79
C ALA A 540 -3.04 5.09 -19.77
N GLU A 541 -3.49 5.00 -21.01
CA GLU A 541 -3.40 6.08 -21.99
C GLU A 541 -4.17 7.33 -21.55
N LEU A 542 -5.44 7.16 -21.12
CA LEU A 542 -6.24 8.24 -20.56
C LEU A 542 -5.56 8.91 -19.37
N ALA A 543 -4.98 8.12 -18.47
CA ALA A 543 -4.21 8.65 -17.33
C ALA A 543 -3.00 9.45 -17.78
N THR A 544 -2.28 8.99 -18.81
CA THR A 544 -1.13 9.68 -19.40
C THR A 544 -1.57 10.99 -20.08
N ASN A 545 -2.69 11.00 -20.80
CA ASN A 545 -3.23 12.18 -21.48
C ASN A 545 -3.60 13.32 -20.50
N ILE A 546 -3.91 13.00 -19.25
CA ILE A 546 -4.16 13.95 -18.17
C ILE A 546 -2.94 14.17 -17.26
N GLU A 547 -1.75 13.77 -17.70
CA GLU A 547 -0.48 13.90 -16.97
C GLU A 547 -0.46 13.22 -15.59
N ARG A 548 -1.31 12.22 -15.38
CA ARG A 548 -1.36 11.40 -14.17
C ARG A 548 -0.62 10.07 -14.37
N TYR A 549 0.69 10.17 -14.51
CA TYR A 549 1.57 9.03 -14.69
C TYR A 549 1.47 8.01 -13.55
N ASP A 550 1.21 8.48 -12.33
CA ASP A 550 0.98 7.62 -11.16
C ASP A 550 -0.21 6.68 -11.37
N PHE A 551 -1.29 7.14 -11.98
CA PHE A 551 -2.43 6.30 -12.31
C PHE A 551 -2.15 5.35 -13.48
N ALA A 552 -1.42 5.83 -14.50
CA ALA A 552 -0.98 4.98 -15.61
C ALA A 552 -0.11 3.82 -15.11
N ILE A 553 0.86 4.09 -14.24
CA ILE A 553 1.70 3.07 -13.59
C ILE A 553 0.86 2.10 -12.76
N GLN A 554 -0.09 2.59 -11.94
CA GLN A 554 -0.92 1.73 -11.10
C GLN A 554 -1.76 0.76 -11.91
N VAL A 555 -2.38 1.22 -13.00
CA VAL A 555 -3.16 0.37 -13.92
C VAL A 555 -2.25 -0.66 -14.59
N SER A 556 -1.10 -0.23 -15.12
CA SER A 556 -0.15 -1.12 -15.79
C SER A 556 0.48 -2.15 -14.85
N LYS A 557 0.72 -1.80 -13.58
CA LYS A 557 1.15 -2.77 -12.55
C LYS A 557 0.11 -3.86 -12.31
N ILE A 558 -1.18 -3.49 -12.22
CA ILE A 558 -2.26 -4.46 -12.04
C ILE A 558 -2.31 -5.42 -13.23
N ALA A 559 -2.21 -4.91 -14.46
CA ALA A 559 -2.13 -5.73 -15.67
C ALA A 559 -0.91 -6.67 -15.67
N SER A 560 0.24 -6.19 -15.19
CA SER A 560 1.47 -7.00 -15.11
C SER A 560 1.34 -8.19 -14.14
N TYR A 561 0.53 -8.10 -13.10
CA TYR A 561 0.23 -9.24 -12.22
C TYR A 561 -0.49 -10.37 -12.95
N GLN A 562 -1.22 -10.05 -13.99
CA GLN A 562 -1.88 -11.00 -14.89
C GLN A 562 -1.01 -11.33 -16.12
N LYS A 563 0.29 -11.08 -16.06
CA LYS A 563 1.28 -11.33 -17.11
C LYS A 563 1.02 -10.53 -18.41
N ARG A 564 0.23 -9.42 -18.34
CA ARG A 564 0.07 -8.45 -19.41
C ARG A 564 0.93 -7.23 -19.16
N PHE A 565 1.91 -6.99 -20.05
CA PHE A 565 2.92 -5.97 -19.85
C PHE A 565 2.65 -4.76 -20.78
N HIS A 566 2.65 -3.56 -20.20
CA HIS A 566 2.44 -2.28 -20.88
C HIS A 566 3.57 -1.34 -20.47
N ASN A 567 4.75 -1.59 -21.03
CA ASN A 567 6.01 -0.98 -20.57
C ASN A 567 5.99 0.54 -20.77
N ARG A 568 5.46 1.06 -21.88
CA ARG A 568 5.39 2.51 -22.16
C ARG A 568 4.63 3.30 -21.09
N PHE A 569 3.59 2.70 -20.47
CA PHE A 569 2.82 3.33 -19.40
C PHE A 569 3.34 3.01 -18.01
N ASN A 570 4.01 1.87 -17.87
CA ASN A 570 4.56 1.43 -16.60
C ASN A 570 5.89 2.12 -16.27
N TYR A 571 6.59 2.65 -17.31
CA TYR A 571 7.90 3.30 -17.18
C TYR A 571 7.92 4.65 -17.91
N PRO A 572 7.21 5.68 -17.36
CA PRO A 572 7.23 7.02 -17.94
C PRO A 572 8.64 7.60 -17.98
N ILE A 573 8.93 8.38 -19.00
CA ILE A 573 10.23 9.07 -19.19
C ILE A 573 10.01 10.57 -19.01
N ILE A 574 10.82 11.20 -18.17
CA ILE A 574 10.89 12.65 -18.00
C ILE A 574 12.36 13.10 -18.07
N SER A 575 12.57 14.36 -18.34
CA SER A 575 13.92 14.95 -18.35
C SER A 575 14.54 14.93 -16.95
N THR A 576 15.80 14.53 -16.86
CA THR A 576 16.60 14.52 -15.64
C THR A 576 17.91 15.28 -15.86
N PRO A 577 18.50 15.92 -14.83
CA PRO A 577 19.78 16.62 -14.98
C PRO A 577 20.93 15.63 -15.20
N LYS A 578 22.00 16.08 -15.85
CA LYS A 578 23.26 15.33 -16.00
C LYS A 578 24.30 15.76 -14.95
N THR A 579 24.28 17.04 -14.61
CA THR A 579 25.17 17.64 -13.60
C THR A 579 24.38 18.66 -12.75
N ILE A 580 24.78 18.87 -11.52
CA ILE A 580 24.23 19.88 -10.62
C ILE A 580 25.40 20.65 -10.01
N ASN A 581 25.54 21.95 -10.38
CA ASN A 581 26.61 22.79 -9.93
C ASN A 581 28.00 22.13 -10.03
N GLY A 582 28.31 21.57 -11.20
CA GLY A 582 29.56 20.88 -11.49
C GLY A 582 29.67 19.45 -10.98
N ARG A 583 28.79 19.00 -10.10
CA ARG A 583 28.79 17.62 -9.60
C ARG A 583 28.11 16.69 -10.58
N LYS A 584 28.82 15.64 -10.99
CA LYS A 584 28.26 14.52 -11.76
C LYS A 584 27.22 13.80 -10.90
N ILE A 585 26.07 13.48 -11.48
CA ILE A 585 24.99 12.75 -10.86
C ILE A 585 24.74 11.44 -11.60
N PRO A 586 24.02 10.48 -10.98
CA PRO A 586 23.71 9.22 -11.63
C PRO A 586 22.96 9.41 -12.94
N GLU A 587 23.06 8.43 -13.81
CA GLU A 587 22.36 8.44 -15.11
C GLU A 587 20.83 8.52 -14.95
N SER A 588 20.17 9.01 -15.98
CA SER A 588 18.70 9.19 -16.03
C SER A 588 17.94 7.93 -15.64
N ALA A 589 18.37 6.77 -16.08
CA ALA A 589 17.73 5.48 -15.77
C ALA A 589 17.63 5.22 -14.26
N PHE A 590 18.69 5.55 -13.50
CA PHE A 590 18.68 5.36 -12.04
C PHE A 590 17.82 6.40 -11.34
N ILE A 591 17.85 7.65 -11.74
CA ILE A 591 17.00 8.72 -11.19
C ILE A 591 15.52 8.38 -11.42
N LEU A 592 15.15 7.97 -12.64
CA LEU A 592 13.79 7.57 -12.98
C LEU A 592 13.31 6.36 -12.18
N SER A 593 14.22 5.40 -11.90
CA SER A 593 13.90 4.23 -11.08
C SER A 593 13.54 4.61 -9.65
N ILE A 594 14.24 5.59 -9.07
CA ILE A 594 13.94 6.15 -7.74
C ILE A 594 12.61 6.90 -7.77
N ILE A 595 12.38 7.81 -8.73
CA ILE A 595 11.12 8.54 -8.85
C ILE A 595 9.93 7.58 -8.96
N ARG A 596 10.07 6.54 -9.79
CA ARG A 596 9.03 5.53 -9.94
C ARG A 596 8.73 4.80 -8.65
N GLN A 597 9.74 4.48 -7.85
CA GLN A 597 9.56 3.76 -6.59
C GLN A 597 9.06 4.67 -5.46
N GLU A 598 9.44 5.95 -5.44
CA GLU A 598 9.09 6.89 -4.38
C GLU A 598 7.67 7.48 -4.54
N SER A 599 7.31 7.93 -5.71
CA SER A 599 6.07 8.67 -5.95
C SER A 599 5.20 8.15 -7.09
N GLU A 600 5.71 7.18 -7.87
CA GLU A 600 5.07 6.81 -9.16
C GLU A 600 4.87 8.03 -10.07
N PHE A 601 5.76 9.03 -9.98
CA PHE A 601 5.70 10.31 -10.71
C PHE A 601 4.57 11.28 -10.23
N ASP A 602 3.99 11.09 -9.05
CA ASP A 602 3.10 12.09 -8.46
C ASP A 602 3.91 13.27 -7.87
N LEU A 603 3.91 14.40 -8.58
CA LEU A 603 4.58 15.64 -8.13
C LEU A 603 4.09 16.11 -6.75
N SER A 604 2.81 15.89 -6.46
CA SER A 604 2.17 16.35 -5.23
C SER A 604 2.28 15.35 -4.07
N ALA A 605 2.99 14.24 -4.27
CA ALA A 605 3.10 13.17 -3.29
C ALA A 605 3.60 13.67 -1.93
N ASN A 606 2.89 13.27 -0.88
CA ASN A 606 3.24 13.51 0.50
C ASN A 606 3.08 12.21 1.29
N SER A 607 4.17 11.71 1.86
CA SER A 607 4.09 10.53 2.71
C SER A 607 3.52 10.84 4.10
N HIS A 608 3.05 9.83 4.81
CA HIS A 608 2.63 9.98 6.22
C HIS A 608 3.76 10.47 7.13
N ALA A 609 5.01 10.18 6.78
CA ALA A 609 6.18 10.65 7.50
C ALA A 609 6.60 12.08 7.12
N GLY A 610 5.94 12.67 6.12
CA GLY A 610 6.19 14.04 5.66
C GLY A 610 7.22 14.17 4.53
N ALA A 611 7.64 13.08 3.89
CA ALA A 611 8.45 13.13 2.67
C ALA A 611 7.64 13.71 1.50
N LYS A 612 8.29 14.45 0.57
CA LYS A 612 7.63 15.35 -0.39
C LYS A 612 8.15 15.20 -1.82
N GLY A 613 7.18 15.23 -2.75
CA GLY A 613 7.43 15.37 -4.20
C GLY A 613 7.92 14.09 -4.87
N LEU A 614 8.42 14.22 -6.09
CA LEU A 614 8.79 13.11 -6.98
C LEU A 614 9.78 12.13 -6.34
N MET A 615 10.82 12.62 -5.70
CA MET A 615 11.86 11.82 -5.05
C MET A 615 11.68 11.70 -3.53
N GLN A 616 10.51 12.03 -3.00
CA GLN A 616 10.10 11.86 -1.60
C GLN A 616 11.14 12.32 -0.57
N LEU A 617 11.63 13.53 -0.72
CA LEU A 617 12.62 14.09 0.20
C LEU A 617 11.98 14.53 1.51
N MET A 618 12.57 14.11 2.63
CA MET A 618 12.24 14.68 3.94
C MET A 618 12.65 16.16 3.97
N PRO A 619 11.82 17.08 4.50
CA PRO A 619 12.14 18.50 4.53
C PRO A 619 13.50 18.82 5.16
N TYR A 620 13.89 18.09 6.22
CA TYR A 620 15.20 18.24 6.85
C TYR A 620 16.34 17.83 5.89
N THR A 621 16.21 16.67 5.25
CA THR A 621 17.17 16.18 4.24
C THR A 621 17.27 17.15 3.06
N ALA A 622 16.15 17.64 2.56
CA ALA A 622 16.12 18.62 1.47
C ALA A 622 16.85 19.93 1.84
N LYS A 623 16.70 20.41 3.09
CA LYS A 623 17.41 21.60 3.59
C LYS A 623 18.92 21.37 3.66
N LEU A 624 19.35 20.21 4.15
CA LEU A 624 20.78 19.84 4.20
C LEU A 624 21.37 19.75 2.80
N VAL A 625 20.70 19.02 1.91
CA VAL A 625 21.15 18.80 0.53
C VAL A 625 21.15 20.12 -0.26
N SER A 626 20.18 21.00 -0.05
CA SER A 626 20.16 22.30 -0.74
C SER A 626 21.40 23.15 -0.39
N LYS A 627 21.86 23.12 0.87
CA LYS A 627 23.11 23.77 1.27
C LYS A 627 24.32 23.14 0.57
N GLN A 628 24.41 21.82 0.53
CA GLN A 628 25.51 21.10 -0.13
C GLN A 628 25.53 21.33 -1.65
N ALA A 629 24.33 21.39 -2.26
CA ALA A 629 24.16 21.63 -3.69
C ALA A 629 24.22 23.13 -4.06
N LYS A 630 24.46 24.04 -3.11
CA LYS A 630 24.46 25.51 -3.30
C LYS A 630 23.16 25.99 -3.99
N LEU A 631 22.00 25.45 -3.55
CA LEU A 631 20.66 25.81 -4.02
C LEU A 631 19.86 26.43 -2.86
N PRO A 632 18.99 27.44 -3.13
CA PRO A 632 18.12 27.99 -2.09
C PRO A 632 17.10 26.97 -1.61
N TYR A 633 16.90 26.85 -0.28
CA TYR A 633 15.88 25.96 0.27
C TYR A 633 14.51 26.59 0.30
N VAL A 634 13.56 26.04 -0.46
CA VAL A 634 12.15 26.46 -0.47
C VAL A 634 11.25 25.23 -0.34
N LYS A 635 10.65 25.04 0.85
CA LYS A 635 9.84 23.85 1.18
C LYS A 635 8.64 23.62 0.24
N SER A 636 7.96 24.68 -0.22
CA SER A 636 6.82 24.54 -1.13
C SER A 636 7.23 24.02 -2.49
N ARG A 637 8.42 24.38 -3.00
CA ARG A 637 8.94 23.89 -4.29
C ARG A 637 9.12 22.39 -4.34
N LEU A 638 9.26 21.71 -3.21
CA LEU A 638 9.36 20.23 -3.18
C LEU A 638 8.13 19.52 -3.78
N THR A 639 6.96 20.17 -3.80
CA THR A 639 5.71 19.60 -4.34
C THR A 639 5.09 20.42 -5.47
N THR A 640 5.72 21.52 -5.88
CA THR A 640 5.21 22.40 -6.93
C THR A 640 6.18 22.59 -8.09
N ASP A 641 7.44 22.21 -7.89
CA ASP A 641 8.51 22.37 -8.87
C ASP A 641 9.26 21.03 -9.05
N PRO A 642 8.97 20.31 -10.14
CA PRO A 642 9.56 19.00 -10.39
C PRO A 642 11.07 19.06 -10.57
N GLU A 643 11.60 20.06 -11.27
CA GLU A 643 13.03 20.22 -11.51
C GLU A 643 13.78 20.42 -10.20
N TYR A 644 13.26 21.27 -9.32
CA TYR A 644 13.85 21.50 -8.01
C TYR A 644 13.90 20.25 -7.15
N ASN A 645 12.81 19.46 -7.13
CA ASN A 645 12.76 18.22 -6.36
C ASN A 645 13.75 17.18 -6.91
N ILE A 646 13.80 17.02 -8.24
CA ILE A 646 14.72 16.09 -8.91
C ILE A 646 16.17 16.50 -8.68
N ASN A 647 16.52 17.79 -8.80
CA ASN A 647 17.87 18.28 -8.57
C ASN A 647 18.35 17.93 -7.15
N LEU A 648 17.55 18.21 -6.12
CA LEU A 648 17.92 17.89 -4.75
C LEU A 648 18.03 16.37 -4.52
N GLY A 649 17.06 15.60 -5.00
CA GLY A 649 17.06 14.14 -4.84
C GLY A 649 18.24 13.47 -5.58
N SER A 650 18.56 13.94 -6.78
CA SER A 650 19.68 13.45 -7.57
C SER A 650 21.03 13.77 -6.93
N HIS A 651 21.18 14.96 -6.36
CA HIS A 651 22.37 15.33 -5.61
C HIS A 651 22.53 14.47 -4.34
N TYR A 652 21.43 14.19 -3.63
CA TYR A 652 21.45 13.36 -2.44
C TYR A 652 21.87 11.93 -2.73
N ILE A 653 21.25 11.28 -3.73
CA ILE A 653 21.61 9.89 -4.07
C ILE A 653 23.02 9.79 -4.66
N ALA A 654 23.50 10.81 -5.40
CA ALA A 654 24.90 10.88 -5.84
C ALA A 654 25.85 10.85 -4.67
N GLY A 655 25.52 11.60 -3.58
CA GLY A 655 26.31 11.59 -2.36
C GLY A 655 26.35 10.22 -1.68
N LEU A 656 25.22 9.53 -1.65
CA LEU A 656 25.15 8.18 -1.05
C LEU A 656 25.93 7.15 -1.89
N ILE A 657 25.88 7.22 -3.21
CA ILE A 657 26.68 6.33 -4.08
C ILE A 657 28.16 6.50 -3.80
N LEU A 658 28.64 7.74 -3.69
CA LEU A 658 30.03 8.00 -3.32
C LEU A 658 30.36 7.51 -1.91
N GLN A 659 29.49 7.72 -0.92
CA GLN A 659 29.67 7.26 0.46
C GLN A 659 29.83 5.74 0.58
N TYR A 660 29.26 4.99 -0.37
CA TYR A 660 29.31 3.52 -0.38
C TYR A 660 30.14 2.96 -1.52
N ASP A 661 31.14 3.71 -2.02
CA ASP A 661 32.11 3.27 -3.02
C ASP A 661 31.47 2.69 -4.30
N GLY A 662 30.32 3.27 -4.69
CA GLY A 662 29.57 2.83 -5.85
C GLY A 662 28.64 1.63 -5.61
N ALA A 663 28.52 1.09 -4.40
CA ALA A 663 27.61 -0.02 -4.10
C ALA A 663 26.15 0.45 -4.10
N TYR A 664 25.45 0.32 -5.20
CA TYR A 664 24.06 0.72 -5.40
C TYR A 664 23.08 0.12 -4.38
N PRO A 665 23.17 -1.16 -3.96
CA PRO A 665 22.28 -1.70 -2.93
C PRO A 665 22.38 -0.96 -1.62
N PHE A 666 23.57 -0.57 -1.18
CA PHE A 666 23.76 0.21 0.05
C PHE A 666 23.25 1.65 -0.10
N ALA A 667 23.59 2.30 -1.21
CA ALA A 667 23.13 3.67 -1.48
C ALA A 667 21.59 3.73 -1.55
N THR A 668 20.97 2.77 -2.20
CA THR A 668 19.52 2.64 -2.31
C THR A 668 18.87 2.36 -0.95
N ALA A 669 19.43 1.44 -0.17
CA ALA A 669 18.97 1.17 1.19
C ALA A 669 19.10 2.40 2.11
N ALA A 670 20.18 3.16 1.96
CA ALA A 670 20.44 4.38 2.72
C ALA A 670 19.49 5.52 2.33
N TYR A 671 19.12 5.62 1.07
CA TYR A 671 18.15 6.59 0.60
C TYR A 671 16.78 6.39 1.30
N ASN A 672 16.32 5.15 1.37
CA ASN A 672 15.02 4.82 1.99
C ASN A 672 15.07 4.81 3.53
N ALA A 673 16.07 4.17 4.14
CA ALA A 673 16.11 3.94 5.59
C ALA A 673 17.05 4.87 6.35
N GLY A 674 17.91 5.60 5.66
CA GLY A 674 18.96 6.45 6.22
C GLY A 674 20.33 5.75 6.37
N PRO A 675 21.44 6.51 6.22
CA PRO A 675 22.82 5.97 6.23
C PRO A 675 23.18 5.24 7.54
N ASN A 676 22.74 5.75 8.69
CA ASN A 676 23.05 5.13 9.98
C ASN A 676 22.52 3.70 10.13
N ARG A 677 21.36 3.42 9.51
CA ARG A 677 20.78 2.07 9.51
C ARG A 677 21.58 1.13 8.64
N VAL A 678 22.03 1.57 7.47
CA VAL A 678 22.88 0.77 6.58
C VAL A 678 24.22 0.47 7.26
N LYS A 679 24.84 1.46 7.91
CA LYS A 679 26.07 1.25 8.71
C LYS A 679 25.86 0.16 9.77
N TYR A 680 24.73 0.20 10.49
CA TYR A 680 24.37 -0.82 11.46
C TYR A 680 24.14 -2.19 10.82
N TRP A 681 23.40 -2.27 9.69
CA TRP A 681 23.14 -3.54 9.00
C TRP A 681 24.42 -4.16 8.42
N LYS A 682 25.35 -3.36 7.89
CA LYS A 682 26.67 -3.85 7.46
C LYS A 682 27.43 -4.53 8.62
N LYS A 683 27.32 -3.97 9.84
CA LYS A 683 27.98 -4.56 11.03
C LYS A 683 27.36 -5.90 11.44
N ILE A 684 26.02 -5.99 11.48
CA ILE A 684 25.33 -7.18 12.03
C ILE A 684 25.11 -8.30 11.02
N ASN A 685 24.98 -7.99 9.72
CA ASN A 685 24.63 -8.94 8.66
C ASN A 685 25.82 -9.43 7.85
N LYS A 686 27.07 -9.21 8.28
CA LYS A 686 28.27 -9.32 7.45
C LYS A 686 28.27 -8.33 6.28
N ASN A 687 29.43 -7.89 5.86
CA ASN A 687 29.55 -6.86 4.84
C ASN A 687 29.87 -7.49 3.46
N PRO A 688 29.00 -7.34 2.45
CA PRO A 688 29.31 -7.80 1.09
C PRO A 688 30.60 -7.26 0.50
N GLN A 689 31.00 -6.03 0.83
CA GLN A 689 32.27 -5.43 0.36
C GLN A 689 33.50 -6.16 0.88
N THR A 690 33.39 -6.93 1.97
CA THR A 690 34.47 -7.78 2.50
C THR A 690 34.36 -9.25 2.05
N LYS A 691 33.56 -9.55 1.04
CA LYS A 691 33.32 -10.87 0.45
C LYS A 691 32.80 -11.96 1.42
N GLN A 692 32.29 -11.54 2.59
CA GLN A 692 31.71 -12.45 3.59
C GLN A 692 30.29 -12.92 3.26
N LEU A 693 29.62 -12.21 2.35
CA LEU A 693 28.26 -12.46 1.92
C LEU A 693 28.04 -11.83 0.56
N ASN A 694 27.18 -12.38 -0.29
CA ASN A 694 26.80 -11.69 -1.52
C ASN A 694 25.70 -10.64 -1.28
N TYR A 695 25.53 -9.69 -2.20
CA TYR A 695 24.56 -8.63 -2.06
C TYR A 695 23.11 -9.11 -2.10
N VAL A 696 22.80 -10.20 -2.81
CA VAL A 696 21.44 -10.76 -2.88
C VAL A 696 21.00 -11.23 -1.49
N ASP A 697 21.85 -11.97 -0.81
CA ASP A 697 21.57 -12.46 0.54
C ASP A 697 21.58 -11.32 1.57
N TRP A 698 22.47 -10.32 1.39
CA TRP A 698 22.46 -9.13 2.25
C TRP A 698 21.15 -8.33 2.13
N VAL A 699 20.63 -8.19 0.92
CA VAL A 699 19.34 -7.51 0.70
C VAL A 699 18.21 -8.24 1.42
N GLU A 700 18.19 -9.58 1.39
CA GLU A 700 17.19 -10.35 2.13
C GLU A 700 17.34 -10.24 3.66
N LEU A 701 18.55 -9.97 4.16
CA LEU A 701 18.82 -9.71 5.56
C LEU A 701 18.45 -8.30 6.03
N ILE A 702 18.08 -7.37 5.15
CA ILE A 702 17.62 -6.04 5.56
C ILE A 702 16.41 -6.20 6.50
N LYS A 703 16.52 -5.66 7.72
CA LYS A 703 15.50 -5.83 8.78
C LYS A 703 14.12 -5.30 8.37
N PHE A 704 14.09 -4.17 7.65
CA PHE A 704 12.84 -3.54 7.25
C PHE A 704 12.33 -4.12 5.93
N ARG A 705 11.16 -4.74 5.95
CA ARG A 705 10.50 -5.28 4.76
C ARG A 705 10.34 -4.21 3.66
N GLU A 706 9.98 -2.98 4.06
CA GLU A 706 9.85 -1.85 3.13
C GLU A 706 11.17 -1.59 2.40
N THR A 707 12.27 -1.44 3.14
CA THR A 707 13.59 -1.14 2.56
C THR A 707 14.12 -2.29 1.73
N ARG A 708 13.90 -3.53 2.15
CA ARG A 708 14.25 -4.73 1.40
C ARG A 708 13.57 -4.74 0.02
N ASN A 709 12.24 -4.54 0.01
CA ASN A 709 11.49 -4.44 -1.24
C ASN A 709 11.91 -3.21 -2.07
N TYR A 710 12.19 -2.08 -1.42
CA TYR A 710 12.62 -0.85 -2.07
C TYR A 710 13.90 -1.07 -2.89
N VAL A 711 14.92 -1.69 -2.29
CA VAL A 711 16.18 -1.98 -2.97
C VAL A 711 15.93 -2.85 -4.21
N GLN A 712 15.19 -3.94 -4.06
CA GLN A 712 14.86 -4.83 -5.18
C GLN A 712 14.11 -4.09 -6.29
N ARG A 713 13.08 -3.29 -5.92
CA ARG A 713 12.27 -2.54 -6.91
C ARG A 713 13.06 -1.45 -7.63
N VAL A 714 13.93 -0.72 -6.94
CA VAL A 714 14.76 0.31 -7.58
C VAL A 714 15.73 -0.33 -8.56
N LEU A 715 16.41 -1.41 -8.17
CA LEU A 715 17.40 -2.08 -9.04
C LEU A 715 16.75 -2.72 -10.28
N GLU A 716 15.59 -3.39 -10.14
CA GLU A 716 14.89 -3.94 -11.31
C GLU A 716 14.40 -2.83 -12.25
N ASN A 717 13.83 -1.74 -11.70
CA ASN A 717 13.38 -0.61 -12.50
C ASN A 717 14.54 0.07 -13.23
N TYR A 718 15.70 0.14 -12.59
CA TYR A 718 16.90 0.73 -13.19
C TYR A 718 17.29 0.00 -14.47
N ASN A 719 17.35 -1.33 -14.46
CA ASN A 719 17.67 -2.10 -15.66
C ASN A 719 16.59 -1.96 -16.75
N VAL A 720 15.32 -1.92 -16.38
CA VAL A 720 14.24 -1.67 -17.34
C VAL A 720 14.38 -0.29 -17.97
N TYR A 721 14.64 0.77 -17.18
CA TYR A 721 14.87 2.10 -17.72
C TYR A 721 16.12 2.18 -18.60
N ARG A 722 17.19 1.48 -18.25
CA ARG A 722 18.38 1.42 -19.12
C ARG A 722 18.04 0.83 -20.48
N TYR A 723 17.32 -0.29 -20.50
CA TYR A 723 16.85 -0.89 -21.74
C TYR A 723 16.01 0.09 -22.57
N ILE A 724 15.05 0.80 -21.93
CA ILE A 724 14.15 1.71 -22.65
C ILE A 724 14.88 2.94 -23.19
N LEU A 725 15.81 3.51 -22.43
CA LEU A 725 16.51 4.74 -22.81
C LEU A 725 17.66 4.49 -23.77
N GLU A 726 18.46 3.45 -23.57
CA GLU A 726 19.73 3.25 -24.27
C GLU A 726 19.80 1.94 -25.07
N LYS A 727 18.79 1.09 -24.90
CA LYS A 727 18.74 -0.27 -25.46
C LYS A 727 19.99 -1.13 -25.12
N LYS A 728 20.73 -0.74 -24.10
CA LYS A 728 21.92 -1.44 -23.59
C LYS A 728 21.68 -1.80 -22.12
N PRO A 729 21.36 -3.08 -21.78
CA PRO A 729 21.36 -3.51 -20.40
C PRO A 729 22.78 -3.47 -19.85
N ILE A 730 22.94 -3.01 -18.62
CA ILE A 730 24.19 -3.20 -17.88
C ILE A 730 24.15 -4.58 -17.23
N PRO A 731 25.26 -5.33 -17.28
CA PRO A 731 25.44 -6.48 -16.42
C PRO A 731 25.20 -6.08 -14.97
N MET A 732 24.38 -6.82 -14.24
CA MET A 732 24.09 -6.49 -12.83
C MET A 732 25.35 -6.59 -11.94
N LYS A 733 26.40 -7.29 -12.38
CA LYS A 733 27.72 -7.28 -11.71
C LYS A 733 28.27 -5.86 -11.49
N ASP A 734 27.98 -4.92 -12.38
CA ASP A 734 28.44 -3.54 -12.25
C ASP A 734 27.69 -2.74 -11.16
N PHE A 735 26.53 -3.24 -10.69
CA PHE A 735 25.84 -2.68 -9.51
C PHE A 735 26.46 -3.11 -8.19
N PHE A 736 27.21 -4.20 -8.22
CA PHE A 736 27.72 -4.86 -7.03
C PHE A 736 29.25 -4.83 -7.05
N LYS A 737 29.86 -3.69 -7.39
CA LYS A 737 31.31 -3.53 -7.55
C LYS A 737 32.11 -4.50 -6.68
N ASP A 738 33.07 -5.19 -7.31
CA ASP A 738 34.06 -6.07 -6.70
C ASP A 738 33.54 -7.30 -5.94
N HIS A 739 32.26 -7.65 -6.12
CA HIS A 739 31.72 -8.84 -5.49
C HIS A 739 31.06 -9.77 -6.52
N PRO A 740 31.36 -11.09 -6.52
CA PRO A 740 30.62 -12.03 -7.34
C PRO A 740 29.12 -12.02 -6.95
N LEU A 741 28.26 -11.95 -7.95
CA LEU A 741 26.79 -11.92 -7.77
C LEU A 741 26.23 -13.18 -7.12
N PHE A 742 27.00 -14.28 -7.15
CA PHE A 742 26.55 -15.62 -6.84
C PHE A 742 27.55 -16.42 -6.01
#